data_b7adbb96456f3a7799d7718d02e24914
#
_entry.id   b7adbb96456f3a7799d7718d02e24914
#
_cell.length_a   1.000
_cell.length_b   1.000
_cell.length_c   1.000
_cell.angle_alpha   90.00
_cell.angle_beta   90.00
_cell.angle_gamma   90.00
#
_symmetry.space_group_name_H-M   'P 1'
#
loop_
_entity.id
_entity.type
_entity.pdbx_description
1 polymer ?
#
loop_
_entity_poly.entity_id
_entity_poly.type
_entity_poly.pdbx_seq_one_letter_code
_entity_poly.pdbx_strand_id
1 'polypeptide(L)'
;SKLADMADWNIYSPKWAPVSLDGKWLKLEDKDPYDYARVERVIPATKELTVEFDVMAGQDSHGELDIEFVDDKGNACSRIVLDSLGVMKVKGGPRYGTLVKKYKAGETYHVKAVLSADMHAGTYYVNGKKAAQRQFDTPVEAITRVVFRTGPLFAEPNNETPADQSFDMPRADESDPLAVFSIANVKTTPSDADGQAAVLKFDDYKPYVDYFNGMEDENIKNAIPNSKAAEWMSRNVPLFDCPQENFKEMYYYRWWTLRKHIKRTPVGYGMTEFLVQRSYADRYNLIACAIGHHVMETRWLRDSTYLSQILNTWYHGNNGKAMQKMEKFSSWNPAAVYEAYKVNGSRNFLMTLKPSLEEEYARWQNTHRLDNGLYWQEDVRDGMEESASGGRKKKFARPTINSYMYGNAMALAEMNRLSGDNAKAEGYSKEAAGLKKLIEEKLWNKKHEFFETLKNDTAADVREAIGFIPWYFNIPDAKTYDAAWKQVTDEKGFAAPYGLTTCERRSPLFRTHGTGTCEWDGAVWPFATSQTLTAMGNYINNYPTPILGSKEFFHDMEVYVESQHHRGRPYIGEYLDETNGAWLMGDRERSRYYNHSTFNDLMITGICGLRPQADGSIIVNPLVPEGKWDWFCLDNVSYHGHNLTIIYDKTGNHYRHGKGLVLLVDGKKVAQRDTLGKLEYKF
;
A
#
# COMPACT_ATOMS: atom_id res chain seq x y z
N SER A 1 3.29 -32.63 0.03
CA SER A 1 3.01 -31.28 0.54
C SER A 1 2.16 -31.39 1.79
N LYS A 2 2.46 -30.60 2.81
CA LYS A 2 1.64 -30.51 4.02
C LYS A 2 0.68 -29.34 3.88
N LEU A 3 -0.49 -29.37 4.53
CA LEU A 3 -1.42 -28.23 4.57
C LEU A 3 -0.73 -26.92 4.96
N ALA A 4 0.24 -27.00 5.90
CA ALA A 4 1.03 -25.85 6.33
C ALA A 4 1.89 -25.21 5.22
N ASP A 5 2.12 -25.90 4.11
CA ASP A 5 2.93 -25.40 2.99
C ASP A 5 2.06 -24.63 1.95
N MET A 6 0.74 -24.54 2.18
CA MET A 6 -0.21 -23.85 1.30
C MET A 6 -0.28 -22.35 1.64
N ALA A 7 0.76 -21.62 1.31
CA ALA A 7 0.92 -20.21 1.71
C ALA A 7 -0.20 -19.27 1.21
N ASP A 8 -0.86 -19.60 0.09
CA ASP A 8 -1.93 -18.78 -0.51
C ASP A 8 -3.34 -19.19 -0.07
N TRP A 9 -3.42 -20.09 0.90
CA TRP A 9 -4.68 -20.64 1.35
C TRP A 9 -4.93 -20.35 2.83
N ASN A 10 -6.15 -19.90 3.14
CA ASN A 10 -6.67 -19.90 4.51
C ASN A 10 -7.49 -21.17 4.70
N ILE A 11 -7.27 -21.87 5.82
CA ILE A 11 -7.89 -23.17 6.09
C ILE A 11 -8.59 -23.13 7.43
N TYR A 12 -9.87 -23.46 7.43
CA TYR A 12 -10.67 -23.73 8.63
C TYR A 12 -11.03 -25.21 8.65
N SER A 13 -10.58 -25.91 9.68
CA SER A 13 -10.62 -27.38 9.77
C SER A 13 -11.00 -27.82 11.19
N PRO A 14 -12.30 -27.74 11.55
CA PRO A 14 -12.77 -28.19 12.84
C PRO A 14 -12.78 -29.71 12.95
N LYS A 15 -12.94 -30.24 14.17
CA LYS A 15 -12.81 -31.68 14.47
C LYS A 15 -13.77 -32.55 13.67
N TRP A 16 -15.02 -32.10 13.46
CA TRP A 16 -16.04 -32.85 12.74
C TRP A 16 -16.17 -32.48 11.26
N ALA A 17 -15.48 -31.43 10.84
CA ALA A 17 -15.36 -31.02 9.44
C ALA A 17 -13.89 -30.78 9.06
N PRO A 18 -13.03 -31.82 9.10
CA PRO A 18 -11.60 -31.67 8.85
C PRO A 18 -11.27 -31.45 7.37
N VAL A 19 -10.18 -30.71 7.14
CA VAL A 19 -9.51 -30.55 5.87
C VAL A 19 -8.22 -31.34 5.86
N SER A 20 -7.94 -32.08 4.81
CA SER A 20 -6.71 -32.85 4.65
C SER A 20 -6.19 -32.81 3.21
N LEU A 21 -4.94 -33.26 3.01
CA LEU A 21 -4.36 -33.47 1.68
C LEU A 21 -4.19 -34.96 1.43
N ASP A 22 -4.72 -35.43 0.29
CA ASP A 22 -4.53 -36.78 -0.23
C ASP A 22 -3.94 -36.70 -1.65
N GLY A 23 -2.63 -36.82 -1.76
CA GLY A 23 -1.92 -36.60 -2.98
C GLY A 23 -2.11 -35.15 -3.52
N LYS A 24 -2.72 -35.01 -4.67
CA LYS A 24 -3.06 -33.69 -5.26
C LYS A 24 -4.41 -33.14 -4.81
N TRP A 25 -5.19 -33.94 -4.07
CA TRP A 25 -6.55 -33.61 -3.69
C TRP A 25 -6.57 -32.91 -2.32
N LEU A 26 -7.17 -31.74 -2.28
CA LEU A 26 -7.61 -31.09 -1.07
C LEU A 26 -8.96 -31.68 -0.68
N LYS A 27 -8.99 -32.41 0.42
CA LYS A 27 -10.15 -33.17 0.86
C LYS A 27 -10.85 -32.42 1.99
N LEU A 28 -12.11 -32.11 1.80
CA LEU A 28 -13.01 -31.52 2.79
C LEU A 28 -13.98 -32.62 3.23
N GLU A 29 -13.91 -32.98 4.49
CA GLU A 29 -14.82 -33.95 5.11
C GLU A 29 -15.75 -33.20 6.04
N ASP A 30 -17.02 -33.58 6.07
CA ASP A 30 -17.99 -32.92 6.91
C ASP A 30 -19.04 -33.93 7.42
N LYS A 31 -19.16 -34.00 8.72
CA LYS A 31 -20.23 -34.71 9.46
C LYS A 31 -20.83 -33.86 10.58
N ASP A 32 -20.47 -32.57 10.58
CA ASP A 32 -20.96 -31.64 11.58
C ASP A 32 -22.34 -31.11 11.17
N PRO A 33 -23.35 -31.14 12.01
CA PRO A 33 -24.66 -30.63 11.68
C PRO A 33 -24.71 -29.10 11.57
N TYR A 34 -23.70 -28.36 12.05
CA TYR A 34 -23.73 -26.89 12.13
C TYR A 34 -22.44 -26.20 11.73
N ASP A 35 -21.28 -26.83 11.96
CA ASP A 35 -19.98 -26.29 11.53
C ASP A 35 -19.61 -26.83 10.14
N TYR A 36 -18.50 -26.40 9.58
CA TYR A 36 -18.11 -26.70 8.20
C TYR A 36 -16.60 -26.75 8.02
N ALA A 37 -16.14 -27.47 7.03
CA ALA A 37 -14.81 -27.33 6.46
C ALA A 37 -14.77 -26.17 5.48
N ARG A 38 -13.75 -25.30 5.57
CA ARG A 38 -13.60 -24.17 4.64
C ARG A 38 -12.15 -24.02 4.23
N VAL A 39 -11.92 -23.86 2.95
CA VAL A 39 -10.63 -23.46 2.40
C VAL A 39 -10.85 -22.28 1.47
N GLU A 40 -9.97 -21.30 1.56
CA GLU A 40 -10.07 -20.04 0.85
C GLU A 40 -8.74 -19.72 0.19
N ARG A 41 -8.76 -19.54 -1.11
CA ARG A 41 -7.61 -19.02 -1.85
C ARG A 41 -7.75 -17.53 -2.03
N VAL A 42 -6.79 -16.77 -1.50
CA VAL A 42 -6.67 -15.33 -1.71
C VAL A 42 -5.95 -15.11 -3.05
N ILE A 43 -6.53 -14.26 -3.86
CA ILE A 43 -6.00 -13.87 -5.18
C ILE A 43 -5.86 -12.36 -5.27
N PRO A 44 -5.03 -11.83 -6.18
CA PRO A 44 -5.04 -10.42 -6.52
C PRO A 44 -6.44 -9.94 -6.88
N ALA A 45 -6.81 -8.74 -6.42
CA ALA A 45 -8.10 -8.15 -6.79
C ALA A 45 -8.16 -8.01 -8.31
N THR A 46 -9.16 -8.64 -8.91
CA THR A 46 -9.31 -8.65 -10.36
C THR A 46 -10.76 -8.43 -10.78
N LYS A 47 -10.96 -7.72 -11.87
CA LYS A 47 -12.27 -7.49 -12.45
C LYS A 47 -12.69 -8.65 -13.38
N GLU A 48 -11.71 -9.26 -14.03
CA GLU A 48 -11.89 -10.38 -14.92
C GLU A 48 -11.12 -11.58 -14.36
N LEU A 49 -11.81 -12.68 -14.11
CA LEU A 49 -11.23 -13.86 -13.49
C LEU A 49 -11.64 -15.13 -14.19
N THR A 50 -10.68 -15.93 -14.60
CA THR A 50 -10.91 -17.33 -14.95
C THR A 50 -10.45 -18.23 -13.81
N VAL A 51 -11.36 -19.05 -13.30
CA VAL A 51 -11.07 -20.10 -12.30
C VAL A 51 -11.31 -21.45 -12.91
N GLU A 52 -10.34 -22.33 -12.81
CA GLU A 52 -10.43 -23.73 -13.22
C GLU A 52 -10.08 -24.63 -12.04
N PHE A 53 -10.82 -25.71 -11.84
CA PHE A 53 -10.55 -26.70 -10.81
C PHE A 53 -11.24 -28.04 -11.15
N ASP A 54 -10.71 -29.10 -10.56
CA ASP A 54 -11.37 -30.40 -10.54
C ASP A 54 -12.10 -30.58 -9.21
N VAL A 55 -13.33 -31.05 -9.26
CA VAL A 55 -14.14 -31.38 -8.08
C VAL A 55 -14.72 -32.78 -8.18
N MET A 56 -14.71 -33.48 -7.07
CA MET A 56 -15.29 -34.84 -6.92
C MET A 56 -15.99 -34.91 -5.58
N ALA A 57 -17.23 -35.37 -5.59
CA ALA A 57 -17.97 -35.71 -4.37
C ALA A 57 -17.91 -37.21 -4.11
N GLY A 58 -17.69 -37.62 -2.87
CA GLY A 58 -17.71 -39.02 -2.45
C GLY A 58 -19.11 -39.60 -2.33
N GLN A 59 -20.12 -38.74 -2.36
CA GLN A 59 -21.56 -39.07 -2.26
C GLN A 59 -22.36 -38.20 -3.21
N ASP A 60 -23.62 -38.57 -3.50
CA ASP A 60 -24.53 -37.83 -4.35
C ASP A 60 -25.97 -37.75 -3.80
N SER A 61 -26.14 -38.01 -2.52
CA SER A 61 -27.42 -38.09 -1.81
C SER A 61 -27.48 -37.30 -0.50
N HIS A 62 -26.37 -36.73 -0.06
CA HIS A 62 -26.28 -35.90 1.15
C HIS A 62 -25.05 -35.04 1.10
N GLY A 63 -24.96 -34.06 2.02
CA GLY A 63 -23.88 -33.07 2.09
C GLY A 63 -24.02 -31.97 1.01
N GLU A 64 -23.38 -30.88 1.24
CA GLU A 64 -23.36 -29.72 0.33
C GLU A 64 -21.95 -29.13 0.26
N LEU A 65 -21.55 -28.70 -0.94
CA LEU A 65 -20.33 -27.91 -1.15
C LEU A 65 -20.71 -26.61 -1.86
N ASP A 66 -20.42 -25.51 -1.23
CA ASP A 66 -20.47 -24.18 -1.82
C ASP A 66 -19.08 -23.76 -2.34
N ILE A 67 -19.02 -23.31 -3.58
CA ILE A 67 -17.84 -22.74 -4.20
C ILE A 67 -18.16 -21.28 -4.49
N GLU A 68 -17.55 -20.37 -3.73
CA GLU A 68 -17.91 -18.95 -3.73
C GLU A 68 -16.81 -18.10 -4.35
N PHE A 69 -17.21 -17.08 -5.12
CA PHE A 69 -16.32 -16.06 -5.67
C PHE A 69 -16.62 -14.75 -4.95
N VAL A 70 -15.66 -14.23 -4.19
CA VAL A 70 -15.90 -13.28 -3.12
C VAL A 70 -15.03 -12.03 -3.27
N ASP A 71 -15.59 -10.87 -2.95
CA ASP A 71 -14.86 -9.60 -2.88
C ASP A 71 -14.07 -9.47 -1.55
N ASP A 72 -13.40 -8.34 -1.35
CA ASP A 72 -12.64 -8.01 -0.15
C ASP A 72 -13.52 -7.81 1.10
N LYS A 73 -14.82 -7.55 0.91
CA LYS A 73 -15.80 -7.36 1.99
C LYS A 73 -16.53 -8.65 2.40
N GLY A 74 -16.26 -9.75 1.70
CA GLY A 74 -16.92 -11.03 1.95
C GLY A 74 -18.23 -11.23 1.16
N ASN A 75 -18.57 -10.35 0.22
CA ASN A 75 -19.75 -10.51 -0.63
C ASN A 75 -19.46 -11.54 -1.72
N ALA A 76 -20.25 -12.62 -1.77
CA ALA A 76 -20.16 -13.60 -2.83
C ALA A 76 -20.91 -13.08 -4.07
N CYS A 77 -20.20 -12.80 -5.16
CA CYS A 77 -20.80 -12.36 -6.41
C CYS A 77 -21.50 -13.52 -7.13
N SER A 78 -20.98 -14.72 -6.99
CA SER A 78 -21.54 -15.94 -7.55
C SER A 78 -21.14 -17.16 -6.71
N ARG A 79 -21.98 -18.21 -6.74
CA ARG A 79 -21.73 -19.48 -6.07
C ARG A 79 -22.06 -20.65 -6.97
N ILE A 80 -21.17 -21.63 -7.02
CA ILE A 80 -21.45 -22.96 -7.58
C ILE A 80 -21.74 -23.86 -6.38
N VAL A 81 -22.83 -24.61 -6.44
CA VAL A 81 -23.29 -25.47 -5.35
C VAL A 81 -23.42 -26.90 -5.85
N LEU A 82 -22.75 -27.83 -5.17
CA LEU A 82 -23.06 -29.26 -5.24
C LEU A 82 -24.01 -29.56 -4.09
N ASP A 83 -25.30 -29.71 -4.39
CA ASP A 83 -26.33 -29.86 -3.35
C ASP A 83 -26.54 -31.31 -2.89
N SER A 84 -27.26 -31.46 -1.80
CA SER A 84 -27.56 -32.74 -1.13
C SER A 84 -28.46 -33.67 -1.98
N LEU A 85 -28.98 -33.18 -3.12
CA LEU A 85 -29.77 -33.95 -4.04
C LEU A 85 -28.97 -34.45 -5.26
N GLY A 86 -27.66 -34.20 -5.29
CA GLY A 86 -26.76 -34.57 -6.37
C GLY A 86 -26.84 -33.65 -7.58
N VAL A 87 -27.28 -32.40 -7.43
CA VAL A 87 -27.33 -31.39 -8.49
C VAL A 87 -26.16 -30.43 -8.35
N MET A 88 -25.42 -30.20 -9.43
CA MET A 88 -24.47 -29.07 -9.48
C MET A 88 -25.16 -27.88 -10.17
N LYS A 89 -25.22 -26.77 -9.48
CA LYS A 89 -25.90 -25.55 -9.92
C LYS A 89 -25.10 -24.30 -9.64
N VAL A 90 -25.38 -23.23 -10.35
CA VAL A 90 -24.84 -21.91 -10.07
C VAL A 90 -25.96 -20.96 -9.67
N LYS A 91 -25.77 -20.20 -8.61
CA LYS A 91 -26.67 -19.12 -8.23
C LYS A 91 -26.30 -17.85 -8.99
N GLY A 92 -27.30 -17.20 -9.57
CA GLY A 92 -27.13 -15.93 -10.26
C GLY A 92 -28.46 -15.16 -10.29
N GLY A 93 -28.49 -14.01 -9.63
CA GLY A 93 -29.73 -13.30 -9.37
C GLY A 93 -30.69 -14.15 -8.51
N PRO A 94 -32.01 -14.00 -8.71
CA PRO A 94 -33.00 -14.73 -7.89
C PRO A 94 -33.15 -16.22 -8.29
N ARG A 95 -32.42 -16.73 -9.26
CA ARG A 95 -32.60 -18.07 -9.81
C ARG A 95 -31.29 -18.85 -9.89
N TYR A 96 -31.40 -20.17 -9.75
CA TYR A 96 -30.29 -21.10 -10.02
C TYR A 96 -30.27 -21.54 -11.51
N GLY A 97 -29.04 -21.68 -12.04
CA GLY A 97 -28.79 -22.34 -13.32
C GLY A 97 -28.18 -23.71 -13.08
N THR A 98 -28.72 -24.75 -13.73
CA THR A 98 -28.20 -26.11 -13.62
C THR A 98 -26.93 -26.25 -14.43
N LEU A 99 -25.81 -26.68 -13.79
CA LEU A 99 -24.57 -27.07 -14.46
C LEU A 99 -24.51 -28.55 -14.75
N VAL A 100 -24.90 -29.40 -13.80
CA VAL A 100 -25.02 -30.86 -13.93
C VAL A 100 -26.32 -31.28 -13.25
N LYS A 101 -27.22 -31.92 -14.01
CA LYS A 101 -28.53 -32.33 -13.48
C LYS A 101 -28.45 -33.41 -12.41
N LYS A 102 -27.45 -34.29 -12.49
CA LYS A 102 -27.17 -35.31 -11.49
C LYS A 102 -25.68 -35.64 -11.59
N TYR A 103 -24.91 -35.16 -10.62
CA TYR A 103 -23.53 -35.61 -10.49
C TYR A 103 -23.48 -36.98 -9.79
N LYS A 104 -22.41 -37.72 -9.99
CA LYS A 104 -22.25 -39.08 -9.46
C LYS A 104 -21.11 -39.11 -8.42
N ALA A 105 -21.33 -39.88 -7.40
CA ALA A 105 -20.30 -40.16 -6.39
C ALA A 105 -19.04 -40.76 -7.04
N GLY A 106 -17.89 -40.28 -6.72
CA GLY A 106 -16.58 -40.70 -7.22
C GLY A 106 -16.25 -40.24 -8.64
N GLU A 107 -17.13 -39.49 -9.34
CA GLU A 107 -16.84 -38.91 -10.65
C GLU A 107 -16.21 -37.55 -10.52
N THR A 108 -15.15 -37.33 -11.31
CA THR A 108 -14.44 -36.03 -11.32
C THR A 108 -15.06 -35.13 -12.38
N TYR A 109 -15.36 -33.89 -12.00
CA TYR A 109 -15.84 -32.84 -12.88
C TYR A 109 -14.80 -31.73 -12.98
N HIS A 110 -14.37 -31.43 -14.21
CA HIS A 110 -13.55 -30.25 -14.49
C HIS A 110 -14.46 -29.03 -14.65
N VAL A 111 -14.36 -28.09 -13.78
CA VAL A 111 -15.16 -26.86 -13.76
C VAL A 111 -14.29 -25.67 -14.15
N LYS A 112 -14.82 -24.84 -15.06
CA LYS A 112 -14.23 -23.55 -15.41
C LYS A 112 -15.28 -22.46 -15.25
N ALA A 113 -14.98 -21.43 -14.49
CA ALA A 113 -15.78 -20.23 -14.34
C ALA A 113 -15.01 -19.04 -14.94
N VAL A 114 -15.66 -18.32 -15.86
CA VAL A 114 -15.16 -17.06 -16.43
C VAL A 114 -16.05 -15.95 -15.92
N LEU A 115 -15.50 -15.09 -15.08
CA LEU A 115 -16.23 -14.11 -14.27
C LEU A 115 -15.78 -12.69 -14.64
N SER A 116 -16.76 -11.79 -14.79
CA SER A 116 -16.52 -10.37 -15.06
C SER A 116 -17.25 -9.51 -14.04
N ALA A 117 -16.50 -8.79 -13.21
CA ALA A 117 -17.08 -7.84 -12.27
C ALA A 117 -17.72 -6.64 -13.00
N ASP A 118 -17.09 -6.15 -14.06
CA ASP A 118 -17.63 -5.03 -14.85
C ASP A 118 -18.95 -5.37 -15.54
N MET A 119 -19.08 -6.60 -16.04
CA MET A 119 -20.31 -7.09 -16.67
C MET A 119 -21.33 -7.64 -15.66
N HIS A 120 -20.96 -7.76 -14.39
CA HIS A 120 -21.75 -8.41 -13.34
C HIS A 120 -22.28 -9.78 -13.75
N ALA A 121 -21.45 -10.58 -14.43
CA ALA A 121 -21.85 -11.85 -15.01
C ALA A 121 -20.72 -12.88 -15.03
N GLY A 122 -21.10 -14.17 -15.02
CA GLY A 122 -20.19 -15.29 -15.16
C GLY A 122 -20.68 -16.29 -16.20
N THR A 123 -19.73 -16.91 -16.90
CA THR A 123 -19.95 -18.05 -17.82
C THR A 123 -19.28 -19.28 -17.23
N TYR A 124 -20.01 -20.38 -17.17
CA TYR A 124 -19.59 -21.60 -16.49
C TYR A 124 -19.55 -22.77 -17.47
N TYR A 125 -18.47 -23.53 -17.36
CA TYR A 125 -18.21 -24.70 -18.18
C TYR A 125 -18.00 -25.92 -17.30
N VAL A 126 -18.48 -27.07 -17.71
CA VAL A 126 -18.23 -28.37 -17.08
C VAL A 126 -17.70 -29.33 -18.15
N ASN A 127 -16.55 -29.94 -17.85
CA ASN A 127 -15.86 -30.87 -18.78
C ASN A 127 -15.68 -30.24 -20.19
N GLY A 128 -15.31 -28.97 -20.25
CA GLY A 128 -15.06 -28.20 -21.48
C GLY A 128 -16.31 -27.71 -22.21
N LYS A 129 -17.51 -28.06 -21.76
CA LYS A 129 -18.79 -27.63 -22.41
C LYS A 129 -19.40 -26.48 -21.61
N LYS A 130 -19.86 -25.43 -22.33
CA LYS A 130 -20.62 -24.33 -21.71
C LYS A 130 -21.90 -24.89 -21.09
N ALA A 131 -22.06 -24.72 -19.79
CA ALA A 131 -23.20 -25.22 -19.03
C ALA A 131 -24.20 -24.12 -18.70
N ALA A 132 -23.74 -22.94 -18.34
CA ALA A 132 -24.58 -21.79 -17.99
C ALA A 132 -23.89 -20.46 -18.24
N GLN A 133 -24.70 -19.40 -18.32
CA GLN A 133 -24.28 -18.01 -18.19
C GLN A 133 -25.30 -17.32 -17.28
N ARG A 134 -24.80 -16.60 -16.26
CA ARG A 134 -25.66 -15.98 -15.24
C ARG A 134 -25.12 -14.63 -14.84
N GLN A 135 -26.02 -13.72 -14.50
CA GLN A 135 -25.67 -12.49 -13.81
C GLN A 135 -25.20 -12.82 -12.40
N PHE A 136 -24.39 -11.94 -11.81
CA PHE A 136 -24.00 -12.06 -10.42
C PHE A 136 -25.22 -11.91 -9.50
N ASP A 137 -25.19 -12.63 -8.39
CA ASP A 137 -26.18 -12.52 -7.33
C ASP A 137 -26.03 -11.18 -6.61
N THR A 138 -24.79 -10.82 -6.31
CA THR A 138 -24.40 -9.55 -5.70
C THR A 138 -23.34 -8.89 -6.58
N PRO A 139 -23.55 -7.66 -7.05
CA PRO A 139 -22.52 -6.92 -7.78
C PRO A 139 -21.30 -6.67 -6.87
N VAL A 140 -20.10 -6.88 -7.43
CA VAL A 140 -18.82 -6.59 -6.76
C VAL A 140 -17.95 -5.78 -7.72
N GLU A 141 -17.01 -5.02 -7.17
CA GLU A 141 -16.08 -4.23 -7.99
C GLU A 141 -14.86 -5.06 -8.44
N ALA A 142 -14.46 -6.02 -7.62
CA ALA A 142 -13.39 -6.95 -7.93
C ALA A 142 -13.60 -8.27 -7.16
N ILE A 143 -13.03 -9.35 -7.67
CA ILE A 143 -13.00 -10.65 -7.00
C ILE A 143 -11.62 -10.82 -6.37
N THR A 144 -11.59 -11.20 -5.09
CA THR A 144 -10.35 -11.33 -4.31
C THR A 144 -10.14 -12.71 -3.73
N ARG A 145 -11.17 -13.57 -3.75
CA ARG A 145 -11.12 -14.90 -3.12
C ARG A 145 -11.93 -15.93 -3.86
N VAL A 146 -11.42 -17.15 -3.84
CA VAL A 146 -12.17 -18.36 -4.23
C VAL A 146 -12.28 -19.23 -2.99
N VAL A 147 -13.50 -19.49 -2.55
CA VAL A 147 -13.81 -20.22 -1.32
C VAL A 147 -14.45 -21.56 -1.66
N PHE A 148 -14.03 -22.62 -0.99
CA PHE A 148 -14.69 -23.93 -0.99
C PHE A 148 -15.10 -24.21 0.45
N ARG A 149 -16.40 -24.40 0.67
CA ARG A 149 -16.98 -24.58 2.01
C ARG A 149 -18.03 -25.69 1.98
N THR A 150 -17.96 -26.59 2.94
CA THR A 150 -18.98 -27.61 3.13
C THR A 150 -20.15 -27.07 3.96
N GLY A 151 -21.24 -27.84 4.00
CA GLY A 151 -22.43 -27.51 4.77
C GLY A 151 -23.31 -26.43 4.12
N PRO A 152 -24.53 -26.28 4.63
CA PRO A 152 -25.47 -25.28 4.10
C PRO A 152 -25.01 -23.87 4.39
N LEU A 153 -25.46 -22.92 3.54
CA LEU A 153 -25.21 -21.50 3.80
C LEU A 153 -26.16 -21.01 4.92
N PHE A 154 -25.55 -20.60 6.03
CA PHE A 154 -26.29 -19.89 7.08
C PHE A 154 -26.16 -18.38 6.89
N ALA A 155 -27.29 -17.67 6.99
CA ALA A 155 -27.24 -16.22 7.09
C ALA A 155 -26.65 -15.82 8.44
N GLU A 156 -25.79 -14.79 8.45
CA GLU A 156 -25.31 -14.24 9.70
C GLU A 156 -26.45 -13.66 10.53
N PRO A 157 -26.42 -13.78 11.87
CA PRO A 157 -27.39 -13.16 12.75
C PRO A 157 -27.52 -11.66 12.49
N ASN A 158 -28.74 -11.18 12.47
CA ASN A 158 -29.06 -9.75 12.34
C ASN A 158 -30.19 -9.38 13.32
N ASN A 159 -30.69 -8.16 13.28
CA ASN A 159 -31.74 -7.69 14.17
C ASN A 159 -33.10 -8.43 14.04
N GLU A 160 -33.27 -9.16 12.95
CA GLU A 160 -34.49 -9.98 12.69
C GLU A 160 -34.32 -11.43 13.09
N THR A 161 -33.08 -11.84 13.48
CA THR A 161 -32.81 -13.20 13.93
C THR A 161 -33.46 -13.43 15.29
N PRO A 162 -34.35 -14.41 15.41
CA PRO A 162 -34.97 -14.74 16.72
C PRO A 162 -33.92 -15.12 17.75
N ALA A 163 -34.09 -14.65 18.98
CA ALA A 163 -33.16 -14.84 20.09
C ALA A 163 -33.74 -15.73 21.22
N ASP A 164 -34.68 -16.61 20.88
CA ASP A 164 -35.26 -17.55 21.84
C ASP A 164 -34.64 -18.96 21.71
N GLN A 165 -34.84 -19.78 22.73
CA GLN A 165 -34.26 -21.14 22.81
C GLN A 165 -34.76 -22.11 21.74
N SER A 166 -35.84 -21.79 21.01
CA SER A 166 -36.33 -22.66 19.93
C SER A 166 -35.37 -22.70 18.73
N PHE A 167 -34.40 -21.77 18.69
CA PHE A 167 -33.34 -21.71 17.69
C PHE A 167 -32.00 -22.21 18.18
N ASP A 168 -31.91 -22.72 19.41
CA ASP A 168 -30.73 -23.43 19.86
C ASP A 168 -30.45 -24.67 18.99
N MET A 169 -29.20 -25.05 18.89
CA MET A 169 -28.77 -26.18 18.05
C MET A 169 -29.18 -27.52 18.65
N PRO A 170 -30.30 -28.13 18.22
CA PRO A 170 -30.87 -29.30 18.95
C PRO A 170 -30.10 -30.60 18.76
N ARG A 171 -29.14 -30.63 17.80
CA ARG A 171 -28.36 -31.83 17.45
C ARG A 171 -26.86 -31.57 17.47
N ALA A 172 -26.41 -30.65 18.31
CA ALA A 172 -25.00 -30.25 18.35
C ALA A 172 -24.01 -31.37 18.75
N ASP A 173 -24.50 -32.40 19.42
CA ASP A 173 -23.73 -33.57 19.88
C ASP A 173 -23.93 -34.82 18.97
N GLU A 174 -24.75 -34.72 17.93
CA GLU A 174 -25.00 -35.78 16.96
C GLU A 174 -24.28 -35.49 15.63
N SER A 175 -23.63 -36.46 15.04
CA SER A 175 -23.02 -36.31 13.71
C SER A 175 -24.01 -36.61 12.60
N ASP A 176 -23.92 -35.82 11.54
CA ASP A 176 -24.56 -36.12 10.26
C ASP A 176 -23.79 -37.22 9.47
N PRO A 177 -24.40 -37.81 8.46
CA PRO A 177 -23.69 -38.70 7.55
C PRO A 177 -22.48 -38.02 6.93
N LEU A 178 -21.33 -38.71 6.96
CA LEU A 178 -20.09 -38.14 6.45
C LEU A 178 -20.21 -37.76 4.95
N ALA A 179 -20.10 -36.47 4.64
CA ALA A 179 -19.93 -35.97 3.31
C ALA A 179 -18.43 -35.72 3.02
N VAL A 180 -17.99 -36.04 1.82
CA VAL A 180 -16.60 -35.87 1.38
C VAL A 180 -16.57 -35.17 0.03
N PHE A 181 -15.83 -34.05 -0.04
CA PHE A 181 -15.56 -33.34 -1.29
C PHE A 181 -14.06 -33.21 -1.49
N SER A 182 -13.61 -33.49 -2.69
CA SER A 182 -12.20 -33.42 -3.07
C SER A 182 -12.02 -32.40 -4.19
N ILE A 183 -11.03 -31.51 -4.02
CA ILE A 183 -10.75 -30.43 -4.94
C ILE A 183 -9.28 -30.52 -5.36
N ALA A 184 -9.01 -30.37 -6.64
CA ALA A 184 -7.66 -30.40 -7.17
C ALA A 184 -7.47 -29.40 -8.31
N ASN A 185 -6.22 -29.18 -8.69
CA ASN A 185 -5.84 -28.42 -9.88
C ASN A 185 -6.45 -27.01 -9.92
N VAL A 186 -6.61 -26.35 -8.76
CA VAL A 186 -7.18 -25.00 -8.69
C VAL A 186 -6.22 -24.02 -9.37
N LYS A 187 -6.66 -23.45 -10.48
CA LYS A 187 -5.94 -22.44 -11.25
C LYS A 187 -6.79 -21.18 -11.31
N THR A 188 -6.19 -20.06 -10.99
CA THR A 188 -6.80 -18.73 -11.11
C THR A 188 -6.00 -17.93 -12.12
N THR A 189 -6.67 -17.39 -13.14
CA THR A 189 -6.04 -16.56 -14.17
C THR A 189 -6.80 -15.24 -14.23
N PRO A 190 -6.27 -14.17 -13.61
CA PRO A 190 -6.82 -12.83 -13.81
C PRO A 190 -6.47 -12.36 -15.22
N SER A 191 -7.40 -11.71 -15.92
CA SER A 191 -7.17 -11.22 -17.29
C SER A 191 -6.82 -9.73 -17.35
N ASP A 192 -7.12 -9.00 -16.31
CA ASP A 192 -6.85 -7.57 -16.18
C ASP A 192 -5.61 -7.26 -15.34
N ALA A 193 -5.04 -8.23 -14.64
CA ALA A 193 -3.79 -8.08 -13.90
C ALA A 193 -2.54 -8.19 -14.78
N ASP A 194 -2.67 -8.68 -16.00
CA ASP A 194 -1.58 -8.78 -16.97
C ASP A 194 -1.42 -7.46 -17.76
N GLY A 195 -1.19 -6.37 -17.04
CA GLY A 195 -0.53 -5.24 -17.65
C GLY A 195 0.85 -5.72 -18.10
N GLN A 196 0.99 -6.08 -19.35
CA GLN A 196 2.28 -6.41 -19.92
C GLN A 196 3.12 -5.13 -19.96
N ALA A 197 4.34 -5.22 -19.46
CA ALA A 197 5.34 -4.21 -19.73
C ALA A 197 5.42 -4.00 -21.26
N ALA A 198 5.38 -2.74 -21.69
CA ALA A 198 5.37 -2.41 -23.11
C ALA A 198 6.78 -2.44 -23.71
N VAL A 199 7.81 -2.25 -22.89
CA VAL A 199 9.20 -2.01 -23.30
C VAL A 199 10.18 -2.91 -22.56
N LEU A 200 10.07 -2.98 -21.22
CA LEU A 200 11.02 -3.68 -20.35
C LEU A 200 10.57 -5.12 -20.07
N LYS A 201 11.52 -5.98 -19.71
CA LYS A 201 11.26 -7.36 -19.32
C LYS A 201 11.77 -7.60 -17.91
N PHE A 202 10.97 -8.17 -17.04
CA PHE A 202 11.40 -8.46 -15.67
C PHE A 202 12.62 -9.39 -15.60
N ASP A 203 12.74 -10.31 -16.54
CA ASP A 203 13.87 -11.26 -16.59
C ASP A 203 15.24 -10.55 -16.64
N ASP A 204 15.31 -9.35 -17.22
CA ASP A 204 16.52 -8.54 -17.27
C ASP A 204 16.94 -8.03 -15.87
N TYR A 205 16.00 -7.95 -14.93
CA TYR A 205 16.20 -7.44 -13.55
C TYR A 205 16.17 -8.55 -12.50
N LYS A 206 15.78 -9.76 -12.86
CA LYS A 206 15.79 -10.93 -11.97
C LYS A 206 17.15 -11.17 -11.30
N PRO A 207 18.31 -10.95 -11.97
CA PRO A 207 19.61 -11.09 -11.33
C PRO A 207 19.80 -10.25 -10.06
N TYR A 208 19.19 -9.07 -9.97
CA TYR A 208 19.17 -8.29 -8.72
C TYR A 208 18.48 -9.05 -7.59
N VAL A 209 17.31 -9.62 -7.87
CA VAL A 209 16.53 -10.37 -6.87
C VAL A 209 17.30 -11.60 -6.41
N ASP A 210 17.93 -12.33 -7.33
CA ASP A 210 18.76 -13.49 -7.01
C ASP A 210 19.96 -13.09 -6.13
N TYR A 211 20.59 -11.95 -6.43
CA TYR A 211 21.65 -11.38 -5.60
C TYR A 211 21.16 -11.03 -4.19
N PHE A 212 20.04 -10.31 -4.06
CA PHE A 212 19.49 -9.94 -2.76
C PHE A 212 19.09 -11.16 -1.93
N ASN A 213 18.48 -12.17 -2.55
CA ASN A 213 18.15 -13.44 -1.90
C ASN A 213 19.41 -14.13 -1.36
N GLY A 214 20.52 -14.05 -2.09
CA GLY A 214 21.80 -14.64 -1.69
C GLY A 214 22.55 -13.87 -0.58
N MET A 215 22.09 -12.69 -0.18
CA MET A 215 22.76 -11.88 0.84
C MET A 215 22.46 -12.34 2.29
N GLU A 216 21.45 -13.18 2.48
CA GLU A 216 20.96 -13.54 3.82
C GLU A 216 20.41 -14.96 3.89
N ASP A 217 20.31 -15.50 5.11
CA ASP A 217 19.65 -16.77 5.45
C ASP A 217 18.19 -16.51 5.89
N GLU A 218 17.46 -15.66 5.35
CA GLU A 218 16.03 -15.35 5.61
C GLU A 218 15.44 -15.93 6.93
N ASN A 219 15.97 -15.46 8.06
CA ASN A 219 15.55 -15.96 9.39
C ASN A 219 14.12 -15.54 9.74
N ILE A 220 13.62 -14.43 9.18
CA ILE A 220 12.27 -13.93 9.40
C ILE A 220 11.54 -13.92 8.06
N LYS A 221 10.45 -14.70 8.00
CA LYS A 221 9.58 -14.83 6.83
C LYS A 221 8.19 -14.31 7.16
N ASN A 222 7.71 -13.38 6.35
CA ASN A 222 6.32 -12.94 6.38
C ASN A 222 5.54 -13.59 5.22
N ALA A 223 4.55 -12.90 4.64
CA ALA A 223 3.67 -13.49 3.64
C ALA A 223 4.39 -13.94 2.35
N ILE A 224 5.47 -13.25 1.94
CA ILE A 224 6.16 -13.50 0.67
C ILE A 224 7.64 -13.81 0.95
N PRO A 225 8.05 -15.09 0.99
CA PRO A 225 9.44 -15.47 1.24
C PRO A 225 10.36 -15.13 0.07
N ASN A 226 11.68 -15.14 0.30
CA ASN A 226 12.70 -14.87 -0.72
C ASN A 226 12.56 -15.80 -1.93
N SER A 227 12.19 -17.06 -1.73
CA SER A 227 11.93 -18.01 -2.82
C SER A 227 10.78 -17.60 -3.77
N LYS A 228 9.92 -16.70 -3.34
CA LYS A 228 8.80 -16.14 -4.11
C LYS A 228 9.02 -14.68 -4.53
N ALA A 229 10.16 -14.08 -4.16
CA ALA A 229 10.41 -12.67 -4.39
C ALA A 229 10.38 -12.30 -5.88
N ALA A 230 11.06 -13.07 -6.74
CA ALA A 230 11.11 -12.79 -8.17
C ALA A 230 9.71 -12.91 -8.82
N GLU A 231 8.97 -13.97 -8.51
CA GLU A 231 7.59 -14.16 -9.00
C GLU A 231 6.68 -13.01 -8.55
N TRP A 232 6.74 -12.64 -7.27
CA TRP A 232 5.94 -11.56 -6.72
C TRP A 232 6.29 -10.21 -7.35
N MET A 233 7.58 -9.88 -7.46
CA MET A 233 8.03 -8.62 -8.04
C MET A 233 7.66 -8.50 -9.52
N SER A 234 7.79 -9.59 -10.30
CA SER A 234 7.42 -9.58 -11.72
C SER A 234 5.95 -9.21 -11.95
N ARG A 235 5.08 -9.53 -11.00
CA ARG A 235 3.63 -9.27 -11.09
C ARG A 235 3.22 -7.93 -10.50
N ASN A 236 3.96 -7.43 -9.50
CA ASN A 236 3.45 -6.36 -8.64
C ASN A 236 4.17 -5.04 -8.77
N VAL A 237 5.43 -5.01 -9.22
CA VAL A 237 6.20 -3.76 -9.22
C VAL A 237 6.31 -3.19 -10.62
N PRO A 238 6.26 -1.86 -10.77
CA PRO A 238 6.62 -1.21 -12.02
C PRO A 238 8.10 -1.49 -12.35
N LEU A 239 8.43 -1.62 -13.63
CA LEU A 239 9.80 -1.83 -14.06
C LEU A 239 10.51 -0.49 -14.30
N PHE A 240 11.79 -0.44 -13.98
CA PHE A 240 12.59 0.77 -14.14
C PHE A 240 13.96 0.45 -14.75
N ASP A 241 14.39 1.29 -15.69
CA ASP A 241 15.68 1.22 -16.34
C ASP A 241 16.30 2.60 -16.51
N CYS A 242 17.60 2.70 -16.35
CA CYS A 242 18.39 3.91 -16.56
C CYS A 242 19.88 3.57 -16.78
N PRO A 243 20.73 4.50 -17.26
CA PRO A 243 22.15 4.22 -17.48
C PRO A 243 22.98 4.10 -16.18
N GLN A 244 22.43 4.50 -15.04
CA GLN A 244 23.14 4.56 -13.77
C GLN A 244 22.78 3.34 -12.90
N GLU A 245 23.72 2.40 -12.80
CA GLU A 245 23.50 1.07 -12.21
C GLU A 245 23.02 1.09 -10.76
N ASN A 246 23.59 1.97 -9.91
CA ASN A 246 23.23 2.06 -8.50
C ASN A 246 21.76 2.49 -8.30
N PHE A 247 21.18 3.29 -9.19
CA PHE A 247 19.75 3.62 -9.16
C PHE A 247 18.88 2.41 -9.44
N LYS A 248 19.23 1.58 -10.43
CA LYS A 248 18.49 0.35 -10.74
C LYS A 248 18.58 -0.64 -9.59
N GLU A 249 19.78 -0.91 -9.09
CA GLU A 249 20.01 -1.82 -7.98
C GLU A 249 19.16 -1.38 -6.76
N MET A 250 19.21 -0.10 -6.39
CA MET A 250 18.48 0.41 -5.24
C MET A 250 16.97 0.39 -5.47
N TYR A 251 16.48 0.67 -6.67
CA TYR A 251 15.07 0.59 -7.01
C TYR A 251 14.51 -0.81 -6.75
N TYR A 252 15.15 -1.86 -7.30
CA TYR A 252 14.71 -3.24 -7.08
C TYR A 252 14.95 -3.71 -5.66
N TYR A 253 16.03 -3.25 -5.00
CA TYR A 253 16.29 -3.57 -3.60
C TYR A 253 15.19 -3.04 -2.67
N ARG A 254 14.73 -1.82 -2.87
CA ARG A 254 13.68 -1.22 -2.04
C ARG A 254 12.32 -1.94 -2.23
N TRP A 255 11.99 -2.43 -3.42
CA TRP A 255 10.85 -3.32 -3.62
C TRP A 255 11.05 -4.67 -2.95
N TRP A 256 12.24 -5.24 -3.06
CA TRP A 256 12.59 -6.50 -2.43
C TRP A 256 12.49 -6.42 -0.90
N THR A 257 12.94 -5.34 -0.27
CA THR A 257 12.81 -5.12 1.18
C THR A 257 11.36 -4.86 1.59
N LEU A 258 10.61 -4.04 0.85
CA LEU A 258 9.21 -3.74 1.16
C LEU A 258 8.35 -5.00 1.24
N ARG A 259 8.48 -5.94 0.29
CA ARG A 259 7.72 -7.20 0.33
C ARG A 259 7.94 -8.01 1.59
N LYS A 260 9.14 -7.94 2.20
CA LYS A 260 9.45 -8.66 3.45
C LYS A 260 8.56 -8.23 4.62
N HIS A 261 8.04 -7.02 4.56
CA HIS A 261 7.20 -6.43 5.59
C HIS A 261 5.70 -6.69 5.39
N ILE A 262 5.30 -7.24 4.26
CA ILE A 262 3.92 -7.65 4.02
C ILE A 262 3.64 -8.90 4.84
N LYS A 263 2.78 -8.75 5.86
CA LYS A 263 2.45 -9.78 6.83
C LYS A 263 1.02 -10.25 6.65
N ARG A 264 0.81 -11.56 6.58
CA ARG A 264 -0.54 -12.13 6.63
C ARG A 264 -1.01 -12.19 8.08
N THR A 265 -2.22 -11.68 8.31
CA THR A 265 -2.87 -11.73 9.63
C THR A 265 -4.25 -12.38 9.48
N PRO A 266 -4.90 -12.77 10.60
CA PRO A 266 -6.26 -13.31 10.55
C PRO A 266 -7.31 -12.34 9.97
N VAL A 267 -6.99 -11.03 9.90
CA VAL A 267 -7.91 -9.97 9.45
C VAL A 267 -7.52 -9.35 8.10
N GLY A 268 -6.50 -9.88 7.44
CA GLY A 268 -6.00 -9.40 6.16
C GLY A 268 -4.50 -9.15 6.17
N TYR A 269 -3.97 -8.53 5.12
CA TYR A 269 -2.57 -8.14 5.10
C TYR A 269 -2.32 -6.95 6.03
N GLY A 270 -1.18 -6.96 6.71
CA GLY A 270 -0.61 -5.83 7.42
C GLY A 270 0.78 -5.52 6.86
N MET A 271 1.31 -4.35 7.18
CA MET A 271 2.69 -3.99 6.84
C MET A 271 3.42 -3.55 8.10
N THR A 272 4.56 -4.18 8.35
CA THR A 272 5.37 -3.89 9.54
C THR A 272 6.42 -2.83 9.24
N GLU A 273 6.81 -2.09 10.25
CA GLU A 273 7.95 -1.17 10.21
C GLU A 273 9.26 -1.91 10.46
N PHE A 274 9.26 -2.81 11.44
CA PHE A 274 10.38 -3.71 11.76
C PHE A 274 10.02 -5.16 11.40
N LEU A 275 10.99 -5.94 10.99
CA LEU A 275 10.81 -7.39 10.86
C LEU A 275 10.74 -8.07 12.23
N VAL A 276 11.59 -7.66 13.17
CA VAL A 276 11.59 -8.21 14.53
C VAL A 276 10.44 -7.64 15.36
N GLN A 277 9.91 -8.48 16.25
CA GLN A 277 8.84 -8.10 17.17
C GLN A 277 9.26 -6.93 18.08
N ARG A 278 8.39 -5.92 18.20
CA ARG A 278 8.56 -4.78 19.09
C ARG A 278 7.51 -4.76 20.19
N SER A 279 7.94 -4.59 21.43
CA SER A 279 7.04 -4.58 22.62
C SER A 279 6.05 -3.42 22.62
N TYR A 280 6.41 -2.31 21.98
CA TYR A 280 5.56 -1.12 21.87
C TYR A 280 4.64 -1.12 20.65
N ALA A 281 4.79 -2.08 19.73
CA ALA A 281 3.92 -2.22 18.58
C ALA A 281 2.49 -2.61 18.99
N ASP A 282 1.55 -2.44 18.08
CA ASP A 282 0.19 -2.98 18.18
C ASP A 282 0.18 -4.47 17.79
N ARG A 283 -0.99 -5.07 17.71
CA ARG A 283 -1.16 -6.43 17.20
C ARG A 283 -0.43 -6.60 15.87
N TYR A 284 0.05 -7.81 15.64
CA TYR A 284 0.74 -8.19 14.40
C TYR A 284 2.04 -7.43 14.14
N ASN A 285 2.62 -6.83 15.17
CA ASN A 285 3.82 -5.99 15.07
C ASN A 285 3.63 -4.71 14.24
N LEU A 286 2.42 -4.16 14.23
CA LEU A 286 2.11 -2.95 13.47
C LEU A 286 2.47 -1.69 14.28
N ILE A 287 3.06 -0.71 13.61
CA ILE A 287 3.46 0.58 14.20
C ILE A 287 2.95 1.71 13.30
N ALA A 288 2.16 2.62 13.88
CA ALA A 288 1.44 3.64 13.13
C ALA A 288 2.32 4.75 12.53
N CYS A 289 3.50 4.97 13.06
CA CYS A 289 4.42 6.04 12.65
C CYS A 289 4.70 6.05 11.13
N ALA A 290 4.82 4.86 10.51
CA ALA A 290 5.20 4.73 9.12
C ALA A 290 4.01 4.56 8.14
N ILE A 291 2.75 4.59 8.59
CA ILE A 291 1.58 4.30 7.71
C ILE A 291 1.60 5.18 6.46
N GLY A 292 1.85 6.48 6.60
CA GLY A 292 1.89 7.39 5.44
C GLY A 292 2.93 6.97 4.41
N HIS A 293 4.13 6.60 4.83
CA HIS A 293 5.17 6.09 3.93
C HIS A 293 4.78 4.74 3.30
N HIS A 294 4.18 3.84 4.09
CA HIS A 294 3.71 2.55 3.58
C HIS A 294 2.66 2.73 2.47
N VAL A 295 1.71 3.64 2.66
CA VAL A 295 0.69 3.95 1.65
C VAL A 295 1.32 4.54 0.38
N MET A 296 2.25 5.48 0.52
CA MET A 296 2.91 6.11 -0.63
C MET A 296 3.76 5.13 -1.44
N GLU A 297 4.39 4.14 -0.82
CA GLU A 297 5.10 3.08 -1.55
C GLU A 297 4.13 2.05 -2.14
N THR A 298 3.17 1.54 -1.36
CA THR A 298 2.27 0.46 -1.79
C THR A 298 1.22 0.88 -2.81
N ARG A 299 0.94 2.17 -2.95
CA ARG A 299 0.02 2.67 -3.99
C ARG A 299 0.45 2.33 -5.42
N TRP A 300 1.72 1.99 -5.62
CA TRP A 300 2.30 1.60 -6.91
C TRP A 300 2.30 0.10 -7.16
N LEU A 301 1.94 -0.73 -6.16
CA LEU A 301 1.77 -2.15 -6.37
C LEU A 301 0.58 -2.40 -7.30
N ARG A 302 0.76 -3.25 -8.29
CA ARG A 302 -0.30 -3.57 -9.27
C ARG A 302 -1.47 -4.28 -8.60
N ASP A 303 -1.20 -5.17 -7.65
CA ASP A 303 -2.23 -5.80 -6.83
C ASP A 303 -2.69 -4.85 -5.72
N SER A 304 -3.82 -4.20 -5.95
CA SER A 304 -4.44 -3.26 -5.00
C SER A 304 -4.91 -3.91 -3.70
N THR A 305 -5.00 -5.25 -3.65
CA THR A 305 -5.40 -6.00 -2.44
C THR A 305 -4.45 -5.70 -1.29
N TYR A 306 -3.15 -5.59 -1.56
CA TYR A 306 -2.18 -5.29 -0.50
C TYR A 306 -2.49 -3.97 0.19
N LEU A 307 -2.58 -2.88 -0.57
CA LEU A 307 -2.88 -1.55 -0.01
C LEU A 307 -4.24 -1.53 0.70
N SER A 308 -5.27 -2.06 0.05
CA SER A 308 -6.64 -2.06 0.59
C SER A 308 -6.71 -2.84 1.90
N GLN A 309 -6.10 -4.02 1.98
CA GLN A 309 -6.10 -4.84 3.19
C GLN A 309 -5.20 -4.28 4.29
N ILE A 310 -4.05 -3.70 3.96
CA ILE A 310 -3.18 -3.03 4.94
C ILE A 310 -3.96 -1.92 5.64
N LEU A 311 -4.67 -1.09 4.90
CA LEU A 311 -5.50 -0.03 5.46
C LEU A 311 -6.70 -0.58 6.23
N ASN A 312 -7.38 -1.59 5.68
CA ASN A 312 -8.50 -2.23 6.36
C ASN A 312 -8.08 -2.88 7.69
N THR A 313 -6.89 -3.49 7.75
CA THR A 313 -6.31 -4.03 8.99
C THR A 313 -6.12 -2.93 10.02
N TRP A 314 -5.63 -1.76 9.63
CA TRP A 314 -5.49 -0.62 10.54
C TRP A 314 -6.82 -0.09 11.06
N TYR A 315 -7.82 0.08 10.18
CA TYR A 315 -9.09 0.73 10.55
C TYR A 315 -10.14 -0.23 11.11
N HIS A 316 -10.07 -1.53 10.83
CA HIS A 316 -11.10 -2.50 11.21
C HIS A 316 -10.56 -3.79 11.81
N GLY A 317 -9.24 -3.98 11.89
CA GLY A 317 -8.59 -5.22 12.33
C GLY A 317 -8.74 -5.54 13.82
N ASN A 318 -9.27 -4.63 14.63
CA ASN A 318 -9.55 -4.84 16.04
C ASN A 318 -11.06 -5.07 16.27
N ASN A 319 -11.55 -6.24 15.88
CA ASN A 319 -12.98 -6.60 15.98
C ASN A 319 -13.89 -5.54 15.31
N GLY A 320 -13.58 -5.19 14.07
CA GLY A 320 -14.32 -4.18 13.30
C GLY A 320 -14.03 -2.72 13.68
N LYS A 321 -13.08 -2.49 14.58
CA LYS A 321 -12.64 -1.15 15.03
C LYS A 321 -11.19 -0.90 14.62
N ALA A 322 -10.79 0.36 14.70
CA ALA A 322 -9.39 0.74 14.50
C ALA A 322 -8.46 0.04 15.50
N MET A 323 -7.23 -0.22 15.07
CA MET A 323 -6.19 -0.77 15.92
C MET A 323 -5.95 0.15 17.12
N GLN A 324 -5.65 -0.42 18.28
CA GLN A 324 -5.60 0.31 19.56
C GLN A 324 -4.52 1.39 19.61
N LYS A 325 -3.42 1.17 18.91
CA LYS A 325 -2.28 2.10 18.90
C LYS A 325 -2.17 2.91 17.60
N MET A 326 -3.27 3.02 16.85
CA MET A 326 -3.29 3.75 15.59
C MET A 326 -2.90 5.23 15.74
N GLU A 327 -3.33 5.86 16.83
CA GLU A 327 -3.03 7.27 17.15
C GLU A 327 -1.88 7.43 18.16
N LYS A 328 -1.06 6.39 18.29
CA LYS A 328 0.13 6.47 19.16
C LYS A 328 1.16 7.46 18.62
N PHE A 329 1.22 7.60 17.30
CA PHE A 329 2.13 8.51 16.60
C PHE A 329 1.35 9.44 15.69
N SER A 330 1.89 10.63 15.44
CA SER A 330 1.36 11.55 14.42
C SER A 330 1.34 10.88 13.05
N SER A 331 0.31 11.15 12.27
CA SER A 331 0.16 10.57 10.95
C SER A 331 -0.56 11.49 9.98
N TRP A 332 -0.37 11.24 8.68
CA TRP A 332 -1.08 11.93 7.60
C TRP A 332 -1.92 10.93 6.79
N ASN A 333 -2.59 10.01 7.49
CA ASN A 333 -3.29 8.90 6.85
C ASN A 333 -4.39 9.33 5.88
N PRO A 334 -5.32 10.27 6.21
CA PRO A 334 -6.30 10.74 5.23
C PRO A 334 -5.65 11.32 3.96
N ALA A 335 -4.59 12.11 4.11
CA ALA A 335 -3.86 12.67 2.98
C ALA A 335 -3.20 11.57 2.13
N ALA A 336 -2.55 10.59 2.76
CA ALA A 336 -1.91 9.48 2.06
C ALA A 336 -2.91 8.59 1.32
N VAL A 337 -4.07 8.30 1.94
CA VAL A 337 -5.16 7.54 1.29
C VAL A 337 -5.70 8.28 0.08
N TYR A 338 -5.85 9.60 0.16
CA TYR A 338 -6.27 10.39 -1.00
C TYR A 338 -5.21 10.40 -2.11
N GLU A 339 -3.92 10.46 -1.76
CA GLU A 339 -2.83 10.34 -2.72
C GLU A 339 -2.81 8.94 -3.39
N ALA A 340 -3.18 7.88 -2.68
CA ALA A 340 -3.36 6.55 -3.27
C ALA A 340 -4.56 6.51 -4.23
N TYR A 341 -5.66 7.19 -3.87
CA TYR A 341 -6.82 7.34 -4.77
C TYR A 341 -6.44 8.02 -6.09
N LYS A 342 -5.57 9.02 -6.07
CA LYS A 342 -5.07 9.66 -7.30
C LYS A 342 -4.33 8.69 -8.23
N VAL A 343 -3.85 7.55 -7.73
CA VAL A 343 -3.21 6.51 -8.54
C VAL A 343 -4.23 5.47 -9.00
N ASN A 344 -5.04 4.94 -8.10
CA ASN A 344 -5.93 3.83 -8.42
C ASN A 344 -7.28 4.24 -9.01
N GLY A 345 -7.72 5.48 -8.80
CA GLY A 345 -9.02 5.99 -9.26
C GLY A 345 -10.24 5.31 -8.63
N SER A 346 -10.06 4.45 -7.63
CA SER A 346 -11.13 3.66 -7.04
C SER A 346 -11.94 4.49 -6.02
N ARG A 347 -13.10 4.96 -6.47
CA ARG A 347 -14.04 5.66 -5.60
C ARG A 347 -14.53 4.77 -4.46
N ASN A 348 -14.72 3.47 -4.71
CA ASN A 348 -15.16 2.55 -3.67
C ASN A 348 -14.12 2.39 -2.57
N PHE A 349 -12.86 2.18 -2.93
CA PHE A 349 -11.75 2.18 -1.97
C PHE A 349 -11.80 3.41 -1.06
N LEU A 350 -11.91 4.60 -1.66
CA LEU A 350 -11.92 5.86 -0.94
C LEU A 350 -13.15 6.01 -0.02
N MET A 351 -14.34 5.71 -0.54
CA MET A 351 -15.61 5.88 0.21
C MET A 351 -15.76 4.85 1.32
N THR A 352 -15.19 3.66 1.17
CA THR A 352 -15.18 2.65 2.24
C THR A 352 -14.35 3.10 3.44
N LEU A 353 -13.21 3.77 3.20
CA LEU A 353 -12.32 4.24 4.25
C LEU A 353 -12.75 5.59 4.86
N LYS A 354 -13.46 6.42 4.10
CA LYS A 354 -13.82 7.80 4.48
C LYS A 354 -14.40 7.94 5.90
N PRO A 355 -15.39 7.14 6.35
CA PRO A 355 -15.93 7.29 7.70
C PRO A 355 -14.86 7.11 8.79
N SER A 356 -14.00 6.12 8.65
CA SER A 356 -12.91 5.86 9.62
C SER A 356 -11.84 6.96 9.62
N LEU A 357 -11.57 7.55 8.45
CA LEU A 357 -10.64 8.68 8.31
C LEU A 357 -11.20 9.95 8.96
N GLU A 358 -12.51 10.20 8.83
CA GLU A 358 -13.20 11.31 9.51
C GLU A 358 -13.19 11.14 11.04
N GLU A 359 -13.40 9.91 11.52
CA GLU A 359 -13.31 9.61 12.96
C GLU A 359 -11.90 9.82 13.51
N GLU A 360 -10.87 9.35 12.79
CA GLU A 360 -9.48 9.58 13.16
C GLU A 360 -9.16 11.07 13.26
N TYR A 361 -9.56 11.85 12.25
CA TYR A 361 -9.36 13.29 12.25
C TYR A 361 -10.02 13.97 13.47
N ALA A 362 -11.27 13.62 13.76
CA ALA A 362 -11.99 14.14 14.91
C ALA A 362 -11.31 13.79 16.24
N ARG A 363 -10.76 12.58 16.38
CA ARG A 363 -10.01 12.19 17.59
C ARG A 363 -8.76 13.05 17.78
N TRP A 364 -7.99 13.32 16.70
CA TRP A 364 -6.84 14.23 16.76
C TRP A 364 -7.26 15.66 17.16
N GLN A 365 -8.34 16.19 16.59
CA GLN A 365 -8.89 17.50 16.99
C GLN A 365 -9.22 17.56 18.49
N ASN A 366 -9.90 16.54 18.99
CA ASN A 366 -10.37 16.51 20.37
C ASN A 366 -9.23 16.34 21.41
N THR A 367 -8.10 15.77 21.02
CA THR A 367 -7.03 15.38 21.94
C THR A 367 -5.78 16.27 21.85
N HIS A 368 -5.52 16.91 20.72
CA HIS A 368 -4.25 17.60 20.47
C HIS A 368 -4.37 19.07 20.07
N ARG A 369 -5.59 19.61 20.01
CA ARG A 369 -5.79 21.02 19.67
C ARG A 369 -5.45 21.92 20.84
N LEU A 370 -4.68 22.99 20.58
CA LEU A 370 -4.36 24.06 21.50
C LEU A 370 -5.43 25.18 21.44
N ASP A 371 -5.50 26.01 22.48
CA ASP A 371 -6.42 27.16 22.52
C ASP A 371 -6.17 28.17 21.39
N ASN A 372 -4.92 28.26 20.91
CA ASN A 372 -4.59 29.13 19.78
C ASN A 372 -4.93 28.54 18.39
N GLY A 373 -5.52 27.34 18.35
CA GLY A 373 -5.96 26.65 17.14
C GLY A 373 -4.92 25.76 16.47
N LEU A 374 -3.64 25.82 16.86
CA LEU A 374 -2.60 24.87 16.43
C LEU A 374 -2.77 23.52 17.16
N TYR A 375 -2.02 22.53 16.70
CA TYR A 375 -1.97 21.21 17.32
C TYR A 375 -0.61 21.02 17.99
N TRP A 376 -0.59 20.36 19.15
CA TRP A 376 0.61 20.00 19.85
C TRP A 376 1.01 18.54 19.59
N GLN A 377 2.30 18.26 19.71
CA GLN A 377 2.82 16.89 19.76
C GLN A 377 4.10 16.84 20.59
N GLU A 378 4.35 15.66 21.18
CA GLU A 378 5.63 15.28 21.73
C GLU A 378 6.52 14.75 20.59
N ASP A 379 7.81 15.08 20.57
CA ASP A 379 8.73 14.59 19.54
C ASP A 379 8.79 13.06 19.49
N VAL A 380 8.77 12.39 20.67
CA VAL A 380 8.69 10.92 20.75
C VAL A 380 7.43 10.35 20.11
N ARG A 381 6.37 11.13 20.02
CA ARG A 381 5.11 10.75 19.37
C ARG A 381 5.01 11.18 17.90
N ASP A 382 5.94 11.98 17.45
CA ASP A 382 6.23 12.12 16.01
C ASP A 382 7.09 10.93 15.49
N GLY A 383 7.57 10.05 16.38
CA GLY A 383 8.58 9.06 16.06
C GLY A 383 9.97 9.67 15.87
N MET A 384 10.22 10.85 16.47
CA MET A 384 11.42 11.69 16.28
C MET A 384 12.09 11.98 17.62
N GLU A 385 12.37 10.91 18.34
CA GLU A 385 12.99 10.96 19.66
C GLU A 385 14.32 11.72 19.61
N GLU A 386 14.60 12.50 20.67
CA GLU A 386 15.82 13.31 20.77
C GLU A 386 15.98 14.34 19.64
N SER A 387 14.88 14.93 19.19
CA SER A 387 14.94 16.05 18.25
C SER A 387 15.48 17.32 18.93
N ALA A 388 16.13 18.20 18.16
CA ALA A 388 16.75 19.41 18.71
C ALA A 388 15.75 20.37 19.37
N SER A 389 14.54 20.49 18.83
CA SER A 389 13.46 21.32 19.38
C SER A 389 12.54 20.59 20.34
N GLY A 390 12.72 19.28 20.56
CA GLY A 390 11.79 18.44 21.30
C GLY A 390 11.90 18.59 22.83
N GLY A 391 12.08 17.48 23.48
CA GLY A 391 12.13 17.37 24.94
C GLY A 391 11.35 16.16 25.42
N ARG A 392 11.21 15.17 24.58
CA ARG A 392 10.57 13.85 24.70
C ARG A 392 9.09 13.89 25.07
N LYS A 393 8.75 14.47 26.20
CA LYS A 393 7.37 14.54 26.73
C LYS A 393 6.83 15.97 26.78
N LYS A 394 7.48 16.90 26.08
CA LYS A 394 7.00 18.28 26.02
C LYS A 394 6.03 18.44 24.87
N LYS A 395 4.89 19.03 25.16
CA LYS A 395 3.81 19.29 24.22
C LYS A 395 4.04 20.63 23.53
N PHE A 396 4.59 20.58 22.33
CA PHE A 396 4.88 21.79 21.54
C PHE A 396 4.07 21.79 20.23
N ALA A 397 3.79 22.98 19.71
CA ALA A 397 3.23 23.08 18.35
C ALA A 397 4.37 22.87 17.34
N ARG A 398 4.31 21.71 16.67
CA ARG A 398 5.37 21.27 15.76
C ARG A 398 4.92 21.35 14.30
N PRO A 399 5.82 21.68 13.35
CA PRO A 399 5.51 21.66 11.93
C PRO A 399 4.93 20.35 11.44
N THR A 400 5.32 19.20 11.99
CA THR A 400 4.81 17.85 11.71
C THR A 400 3.30 17.76 11.84
N ILE A 401 2.81 17.72 13.07
CA ILE A 401 1.38 17.50 13.38
C ILE A 401 0.50 18.57 12.72
N ASN A 402 0.94 19.82 12.68
CA ASN A 402 0.16 20.91 12.09
C ASN A 402 0.04 20.76 10.56
N SER A 403 1.12 20.40 9.88
CA SER A 403 1.09 20.12 8.45
C SER A 403 0.28 18.86 8.12
N TYR A 404 0.40 17.80 8.93
CA TYR A 404 -0.39 16.59 8.77
C TYR A 404 -1.89 16.89 8.89
N MET A 405 -2.29 17.63 9.91
CA MET A 405 -3.70 17.99 10.12
C MET A 405 -4.24 18.86 8.98
N TYR A 406 -3.43 19.76 8.44
CA TYR A 406 -3.80 20.51 7.23
C TYR A 406 -4.03 19.58 6.04
N GLY A 407 -3.07 18.73 5.73
CA GLY A 407 -3.16 17.78 4.61
C GLY A 407 -4.35 16.83 4.75
N ASN A 408 -4.59 16.35 5.97
CA ASN A 408 -5.73 15.50 6.30
C ASN A 408 -7.07 16.22 6.09
N ALA A 409 -7.19 17.48 6.52
CA ALA A 409 -8.40 18.28 6.29
C ALA A 409 -8.66 18.53 4.80
N MET A 410 -7.63 18.85 4.03
CA MET A 410 -7.75 19.03 2.58
C MET A 410 -8.21 17.74 1.89
N ALA A 411 -7.62 16.60 2.25
CA ALA A 411 -8.02 15.30 1.71
C ALA A 411 -9.48 14.96 2.06
N LEU A 412 -9.90 15.18 3.30
CA LEU A 412 -11.30 14.96 3.72
C LEU A 412 -12.27 15.91 3.03
N ALA A 413 -11.87 17.16 2.76
CA ALA A 413 -12.66 18.07 1.95
C ALA A 413 -12.92 17.49 0.55
N GLU A 414 -11.89 17.01 -0.13
CA GLU A 414 -12.03 16.41 -1.45
C GLU A 414 -12.85 15.11 -1.44
N MET A 415 -12.63 14.24 -0.46
CA MET A 415 -13.43 13.02 -0.28
C MET A 415 -14.93 13.34 -0.09
N ASN A 416 -15.24 14.39 0.65
CA ASN A 416 -16.62 14.83 0.86
C ASN A 416 -17.23 15.45 -0.40
N ARG A 417 -16.46 16.20 -1.21
CA ARG A 417 -16.93 16.66 -2.53
C ARG A 417 -17.26 15.48 -3.44
N LEU A 418 -16.40 14.48 -3.49
CA LEU A 418 -16.63 13.26 -4.26
C LEU A 418 -17.86 12.48 -3.79
N SER A 419 -18.18 12.50 -2.49
CA SER A 419 -19.38 11.84 -1.96
C SER A 419 -20.66 12.70 -2.07
N GLY A 420 -20.55 13.98 -2.46
CA GLY A 420 -21.66 14.91 -2.57
C GLY A 420 -22.03 15.61 -1.26
N ASP A 421 -21.27 15.41 -0.18
CA ASP A 421 -21.45 16.12 1.08
C ASP A 421 -20.71 17.46 1.08
N ASN A 422 -21.29 18.43 0.38
CA ASN A 422 -20.68 19.75 0.20
C ASN A 422 -20.57 20.53 1.51
N ALA A 423 -21.47 20.31 2.48
CA ALA A 423 -21.42 20.98 3.77
C ALA A 423 -20.19 20.55 4.59
N LYS A 424 -19.93 19.24 4.66
CA LYS A 424 -18.71 18.73 5.30
C LYS A 424 -17.45 19.14 4.53
N ALA A 425 -17.49 19.12 3.20
CA ALA A 425 -16.37 19.54 2.37
C ALA A 425 -15.96 20.99 2.68
N GLU A 426 -16.94 21.90 2.79
CA GLU A 426 -16.71 23.29 3.15
C GLU A 426 -16.18 23.43 4.57
N GLY A 427 -16.71 22.64 5.53
CA GLY A 427 -16.19 22.61 6.90
C GLY A 427 -14.71 22.25 6.98
N TYR A 428 -14.28 21.18 6.30
CA TYR A 428 -12.89 20.79 6.25
C TYR A 428 -12.01 21.81 5.49
N SER A 429 -12.54 22.44 4.44
CA SER A 429 -11.81 23.49 3.70
C SER A 429 -11.56 24.71 4.58
N LYS A 430 -12.53 25.14 5.40
CA LYS A 430 -12.37 26.24 6.37
C LYS A 430 -11.36 25.89 7.46
N GLU A 431 -11.41 24.67 7.98
CA GLU A 431 -10.45 24.18 8.96
C GLU A 431 -9.02 24.21 8.39
N ALA A 432 -8.83 23.72 7.17
CA ALA A 432 -7.54 23.77 6.48
C ALA A 432 -7.06 25.21 6.27
N ALA A 433 -7.92 26.11 5.78
CA ALA A 433 -7.56 27.51 5.56
C ALA A 433 -7.16 28.22 6.86
N GLY A 434 -7.87 27.97 7.95
CA GLY A 434 -7.55 28.49 9.27
C GLY A 434 -6.20 27.99 9.77
N LEU A 435 -5.94 26.69 9.60
CA LEU A 435 -4.68 26.07 10.02
C LEU A 435 -3.49 26.54 9.18
N LYS A 436 -3.67 26.70 7.86
CA LYS A 436 -2.65 27.30 6.96
C LYS A 436 -2.22 28.66 7.50
N LYS A 437 -3.18 29.53 7.77
CA LYS A 437 -2.89 30.87 8.31
C LYS A 437 -2.11 30.80 9.63
N LEU A 438 -2.49 29.92 10.54
CA LEU A 438 -1.80 29.76 11.82
C LEU A 438 -0.37 29.21 11.64
N ILE A 439 -0.15 28.27 10.74
CA ILE A 439 1.18 27.72 10.41
C ILE A 439 2.08 28.85 9.88
N GLU A 440 1.59 29.62 8.91
CA GLU A 440 2.36 30.70 8.30
C GLU A 440 2.66 31.84 9.27
N GLU A 441 1.69 32.23 10.10
CA GLU A 441 1.88 33.34 11.04
C GLU A 441 2.68 32.97 12.29
N LYS A 442 2.50 31.75 12.81
CA LYS A 442 3.04 31.38 14.13
C LYS A 442 4.24 30.46 14.09
N LEU A 443 4.33 29.56 13.09
CA LEU A 443 5.47 28.63 12.99
C LEU A 443 6.61 29.18 12.13
N TRP A 444 6.38 30.22 11.33
CA TRP A 444 7.44 30.86 10.57
C TRP A 444 8.29 31.77 11.44
N ASN A 445 9.54 31.37 11.65
CA ASN A 445 10.53 32.23 12.32
C ASN A 445 11.15 33.21 11.31
N LYS A 446 10.77 34.47 11.38
CA LYS A 446 11.25 35.54 10.47
C LYS A 446 12.77 35.77 10.54
N LYS A 447 13.39 35.53 11.72
CA LYS A 447 14.84 35.66 11.91
C LYS A 447 15.60 34.58 11.14
N HIS A 448 15.09 33.37 11.17
CA HIS A 448 15.71 32.22 10.52
C HIS A 448 15.17 31.95 9.11
N GLU A 449 14.10 32.62 8.71
CA GLU A 449 13.38 32.34 7.45
C GLU A 449 13.06 30.85 7.29
N PHE A 450 12.45 30.26 8.34
CA PHE A 450 12.20 28.83 8.42
C PHE A 450 10.99 28.51 9.31
N PHE A 451 10.26 27.41 9.01
CA PHE A 451 9.21 26.91 9.89
C PHE A 451 9.84 26.14 11.05
N GLU A 452 9.54 26.53 12.28
CA GLU A 452 10.12 25.96 13.48
C GLU A 452 9.04 25.53 14.48
N THR A 453 9.44 24.64 15.39
CA THR A 453 8.63 24.29 16.55
C THR A 453 8.37 25.53 17.42
N LEU A 454 7.12 25.72 17.83
CA LEU A 454 6.71 26.78 18.75
C LEU A 454 6.62 26.21 20.17
N LYS A 455 7.48 26.69 21.04
CA LYS A 455 7.54 26.32 22.47
C LYS A 455 6.85 27.40 23.29
N ASN A 456 5.61 27.17 23.72
CA ASN A 456 4.85 28.14 24.52
C ASN A 456 4.91 29.55 23.93
N ASP A 457 4.49 29.70 22.67
CA ASP A 457 4.51 30.96 21.91
C ASP A 457 5.90 31.54 21.55
N THR A 458 6.99 30.81 21.79
CA THR A 458 8.35 31.19 21.39
C THR A 458 8.92 30.19 20.37
N ALA A 459 9.47 30.68 19.27
CA ALA A 459 10.17 29.83 18.31
C ALA A 459 11.33 29.06 18.95
N ALA A 460 11.56 27.83 18.52
CA ALA A 460 12.62 26.98 19.07
C ALA A 460 14.04 27.47 18.77
N ASP A 461 14.19 28.41 17.84
CA ASP A 461 15.46 29.03 17.41
C ASP A 461 16.45 28.00 16.83
N VAL A 462 15.94 26.97 16.19
CA VAL A 462 16.69 25.92 15.49
C VAL A 462 15.90 25.43 14.28
N ARG A 463 16.56 25.32 13.12
CA ARG A 463 15.97 24.72 11.94
C ARG A 463 16.10 23.20 12.00
N GLU A 464 15.03 22.52 11.79
CA GLU A 464 14.97 21.05 11.68
C GLU A 464 14.27 20.64 10.36
N ALA A 465 14.57 19.46 9.83
CA ALA A 465 14.00 18.95 8.59
C ALA A 465 12.46 18.98 8.58
N ILE A 466 11.83 18.89 9.74
CA ILE A 466 10.35 19.00 9.87
C ILE A 466 9.81 20.35 9.36
N GLY A 467 10.63 21.39 9.30
CA GLY A 467 10.25 22.69 8.74
C GLY A 467 10.08 22.71 7.22
N PHE A 468 10.45 21.64 6.50
CA PHE A 468 10.14 21.45 5.10
C PHE A 468 8.79 20.75 4.87
N ILE A 469 8.22 20.10 5.87
CA ILE A 469 6.96 19.35 5.76
C ILE A 469 5.78 20.22 5.31
N PRO A 470 5.67 21.53 5.61
CA PRO A 470 4.62 22.36 5.02
C PRO A 470 4.51 22.25 3.49
N TRP A 471 5.62 22.13 2.76
CA TRP A 471 5.61 21.93 1.31
C TRP A 471 5.24 20.51 0.85
N TYR A 472 5.33 19.53 1.74
CA TYR A 472 4.77 18.19 1.47
C TYR A 472 3.27 18.27 1.15
N PHE A 473 2.57 19.20 1.79
CA PHE A 473 1.12 19.45 1.64
C PHE A 473 0.78 20.73 0.87
N ASN A 474 1.76 21.38 0.22
CA ASN A 474 1.59 22.63 -0.52
C ASN A 474 0.97 23.78 0.32
N ILE A 475 1.35 23.88 1.61
CA ILE A 475 0.81 24.88 2.53
C ILE A 475 1.33 26.29 2.22
N PRO A 476 2.66 26.53 2.12
CA PRO A 476 3.20 27.91 2.06
C PRO A 476 2.76 28.65 0.79
N ASP A 477 2.51 29.94 0.95
CA ASP A 477 2.28 30.82 -0.19
C ASP A 477 3.54 30.96 -1.05
N ALA A 478 3.33 31.00 -2.36
CA ALA A 478 4.42 31.10 -3.32
C ALA A 478 5.28 32.36 -3.08
N LYS A 479 6.60 32.22 -3.19
CA LYS A 479 7.64 33.26 -3.07
C LYS A 479 7.83 33.81 -1.67
N THR A 480 6.87 33.77 -0.78
CA THR A 480 6.97 34.38 0.56
C THR A 480 7.95 33.64 1.46
N TYR A 481 7.97 32.30 1.34
CA TYR A 481 8.70 31.41 2.25
C TYR A 481 9.86 30.67 1.57
N ASP A 482 10.15 30.98 0.31
CA ASP A 482 11.12 30.26 -0.54
C ASP A 482 12.54 30.25 0.05
N ALA A 483 12.89 31.24 0.88
CA ALA A 483 14.20 31.34 1.52
C ALA A 483 14.57 30.11 2.34
N ALA A 484 13.58 29.37 2.88
CA ALA A 484 13.82 28.12 3.61
C ALA A 484 14.58 27.08 2.76
N TRP A 485 14.31 27.03 1.46
CA TRP A 485 14.93 26.04 0.56
C TRP A 485 16.42 26.29 0.31
N LYS A 486 16.97 27.47 0.64
CA LYS A 486 18.42 27.72 0.62
C LYS A 486 19.19 26.80 1.55
N GLN A 487 18.53 26.35 2.62
CA GLN A 487 19.15 25.51 3.65
C GLN A 487 19.43 24.06 3.17
N VAL A 488 18.76 23.59 2.13
CA VAL A 488 18.96 22.24 1.56
C VAL A 488 20.33 22.09 0.90
N THR A 489 20.84 23.15 0.29
CA THR A 489 22.16 23.16 -0.37
C THR A 489 23.29 23.74 0.47
N ASP A 490 22.98 24.28 1.66
CA ASP A 490 23.95 24.88 2.55
C ASP A 490 24.59 23.80 3.43
N GLU A 491 25.93 23.65 3.36
CA GLU A 491 26.70 22.71 4.19
C GLU A 491 26.63 23.01 5.69
N LYS A 492 26.31 24.25 6.07
CA LYS A 492 26.00 24.63 7.47
C LYS A 492 24.51 24.50 7.77
N GLY A 493 23.68 24.34 6.75
CA GLY A 493 22.27 24.00 6.86
C GLY A 493 22.10 22.49 6.96
N PHE A 494 21.45 21.88 5.97
CA PHE A 494 21.13 20.45 5.99
C PHE A 494 22.00 19.59 5.06
N ALA A 495 22.74 20.19 4.12
CA ALA A 495 23.57 19.44 3.19
C ALA A 495 24.76 18.74 3.90
N ALA A 496 24.86 17.44 3.72
CA ALA A 496 25.99 16.65 4.19
C ALA A 496 26.37 15.56 3.18
N PRO A 497 27.59 14.99 3.26
CA PRO A 497 28.06 14.01 2.28
C PRO A 497 27.16 12.79 2.09
N TYR A 498 26.44 12.35 3.14
CA TYR A 498 25.60 11.15 3.09
C TYR A 498 24.10 11.42 3.26
N GLY A 499 23.68 12.67 3.08
CA GLY A 499 22.27 13.04 3.02
C GLY A 499 21.93 14.31 3.77
N LEU A 500 20.65 14.65 3.74
CA LEU A 500 20.12 15.79 4.47
C LEU A 500 19.99 15.45 5.96
N THR A 501 20.58 16.30 6.82
CA THR A 501 20.52 16.13 8.27
C THR A 501 19.14 16.47 8.82
N THR A 502 18.78 15.94 9.98
CA THR A 502 17.50 16.24 10.63
C THR A 502 17.50 17.56 11.40
N CYS A 503 18.66 18.06 11.77
CA CYS A 503 18.89 19.37 12.38
C CYS A 503 19.94 20.11 11.56
N GLU A 504 19.85 21.46 11.46
CA GLU A 504 20.87 22.26 10.79
C GLU A 504 22.23 22.10 11.44
N ARG A 505 23.27 21.92 10.63
CA ARG A 505 24.65 21.59 11.10
C ARG A 505 25.33 22.74 11.84
N ARG A 506 24.90 24.00 11.67
CA ARG A 506 25.41 25.17 12.42
C ARG A 506 24.85 25.28 13.83
N SER A 507 23.77 24.56 14.16
CA SER A 507 23.14 24.69 15.48
C SER A 507 24.02 24.13 16.57
N PRO A 508 24.12 24.80 17.73
CA PRO A 508 24.79 24.24 18.90
C PRO A 508 24.08 23.00 19.46
N LEU A 509 22.83 22.72 19.00
CA LEU A 509 22.08 21.55 19.41
C LEU A 509 22.33 20.34 18.47
N PHE A 510 23.16 20.52 17.43
CA PHE A 510 23.43 19.45 16.45
C PHE A 510 24.15 18.27 17.11
N ARG A 511 23.51 17.09 17.07
CA ARG A 511 24.01 15.80 17.59
C ARG A 511 24.52 15.85 19.06
N THR A 512 23.81 16.56 19.90
CA THR A 512 24.19 16.72 21.31
C THR A 512 23.74 15.59 22.24
N HIS A 513 22.76 14.76 21.80
CA HIS A 513 22.23 13.65 22.60
C HIS A 513 23.12 12.41 22.61
N GLY A 514 24.10 12.32 21.70
CA GLY A 514 25.06 11.22 21.63
C GLY A 514 24.60 10.04 20.81
N THR A 515 25.57 9.29 20.32
CA THR A 515 25.37 8.17 19.40
C THR A 515 24.53 7.02 20.02
N GLY A 516 23.56 6.54 19.27
CA GLY A 516 22.71 5.41 19.65
C GLY A 516 21.47 5.77 20.44
N THR A 517 21.11 7.04 20.51
CA THR A 517 19.95 7.56 21.26
C THR A 517 18.77 7.99 20.35
N CYS A 518 18.64 7.47 19.15
CA CYS A 518 17.67 7.96 18.15
C CYS A 518 17.94 9.44 17.78
N GLU A 519 19.06 9.68 17.15
CA GLU A 519 19.66 11.01 16.89
C GLU A 519 18.89 11.84 15.85
N TRP A 520 17.66 12.21 16.18
CA TRP A 520 16.88 13.16 15.39
C TRP A 520 17.36 14.61 15.49
N ASP A 521 18.35 14.83 16.32
CA ASP A 521 19.04 16.11 16.47
C ASP A 521 20.20 16.31 15.48
N GLY A 522 20.27 15.51 14.40
CA GLY A 522 21.27 15.75 13.37
C GLY A 522 21.63 14.61 12.45
N ALA A 523 21.47 13.34 12.83
CA ALA A 523 21.75 12.21 11.94
C ALA A 523 20.84 12.22 10.69
N VAL A 524 21.23 11.50 9.63
CA VAL A 524 20.41 11.32 8.44
C VAL A 524 19.42 10.18 8.67
N TRP A 525 18.14 10.51 8.57
CA TRP A 525 17.04 9.57 8.70
C TRP A 525 16.32 9.39 7.35
N PRO A 526 16.26 8.20 6.78
CA PRO A 526 15.48 7.96 5.56
C PRO A 526 14.02 8.41 5.65
N PHE A 527 13.41 8.32 6.84
CA PHE A 527 12.08 8.86 7.13
C PHE A 527 12.01 10.37 6.78
N ALA A 528 12.91 11.17 7.33
CA ALA A 528 12.97 12.62 7.10
C ALA A 528 13.41 12.95 5.67
N THR A 529 14.37 12.21 5.11
CA THR A 529 14.81 12.34 3.72
C THR A 529 13.62 12.17 2.77
N SER A 530 12.79 11.17 2.99
CA SER A 530 11.58 10.92 2.19
C SER A 530 10.61 12.10 2.23
N GLN A 531 10.37 12.65 3.41
CA GLN A 531 9.47 13.80 3.58
C GLN A 531 10.03 15.05 2.92
N THR A 532 11.31 15.33 3.11
CA THR A 532 11.97 16.51 2.54
C THR A 532 12.03 16.44 1.01
N LEU A 533 12.39 15.29 0.44
CA LEU A 533 12.44 15.14 -1.02
C LEU A 533 11.05 15.15 -1.65
N THR A 534 10.03 14.61 -1.01
CA THR A 534 8.65 14.74 -1.46
C THR A 534 8.20 16.21 -1.45
N ALA A 535 8.51 16.92 -0.36
CA ALA A 535 8.26 18.36 -0.26
C ALA A 535 9.00 19.17 -1.34
N MET A 536 10.26 18.84 -1.61
CA MET A 536 11.06 19.46 -2.67
C MET A 536 10.48 19.20 -4.05
N GLY A 537 10.08 17.97 -4.34
CA GLY A 537 9.41 17.61 -5.60
C GLY A 537 8.09 18.37 -5.79
N ASN A 538 7.30 18.53 -4.73
CA ASN A 538 6.09 19.35 -4.75
C ASN A 538 6.42 20.84 -4.95
N TYR A 539 7.43 21.37 -4.27
CA TYR A 539 7.88 22.74 -4.41
C TYR A 539 8.31 23.05 -5.86
N ILE A 540 9.11 22.19 -6.47
CA ILE A 540 9.58 22.37 -7.85
C ILE A 540 8.42 22.29 -8.85
N ASN A 541 7.45 21.41 -8.64
CA ASN A 541 6.37 21.16 -9.60
C ASN A 541 5.16 22.09 -9.43
N ASN A 542 4.83 22.49 -8.20
CA ASN A 542 3.55 23.13 -7.90
C ASN A 542 3.67 24.63 -7.63
N TYR A 543 4.90 25.16 -7.52
CA TYR A 543 5.14 26.57 -7.22
C TYR A 543 5.71 27.30 -8.43
N PRO A 544 5.30 28.55 -8.68
CA PRO A 544 5.87 29.34 -9.76
C PRO A 544 7.29 29.78 -9.40
N THR A 545 8.21 29.68 -10.34
CA THR A 545 9.60 30.14 -10.20
C THR A 545 10.32 29.64 -8.92
N PRO A 546 10.36 28.31 -8.66
CA PRO A 546 11.07 27.79 -7.51
C PRO A 546 12.58 28.11 -7.60
N ILE A 547 13.23 28.28 -6.43
CA ILE A 547 14.68 28.55 -6.38
C ILE A 547 15.54 27.28 -6.52
N LEU A 548 14.92 26.10 -6.42
CA LEU A 548 15.52 24.80 -6.68
C LEU A 548 14.93 24.19 -7.95
N GLY A 549 15.65 23.25 -8.54
CA GLY A 549 15.20 22.57 -9.75
C GLY A 549 15.62 21.10 -9.77
N SER A 550 15.56 20.52 -10.97
CA SER A 550 15.93 19.11 -11.17
C SER A 550 17.36 18.79 -10.74
N LYS A 551 18.29 19.76 -10.84
CA LYS A 551 19.68 19.56 -10.45
C LYS A 551 19.83 19.25 -8.97
N GLU A 552 19.20 20.02 -8.11
CA GLU A 552 19.26 19.85 -6.66
C GLU A 552 18.49 18.59 -6.23
N PHE A 553 17.31 18.38 -6.78
CA PHE A 553 16.52 17.17 -6.49
C PHE A 553 17.27 15.90 -6.89
N PHE A 554 17.83 15.84 -8.08
CA PHE A 554 18.57 14.70 -8.57
C PHE A 554 19.83 14.43 -7.74
N HIS A 555 20.57 15.51 -7.37
CA HIS A 555 21.73 15.38 -6.49
C HIS A 555 21.38 14.73 -5.16
N ASP A 556 20.32 15.18 -4.50
CA ASP A 556 19.91 14.62 -3.22
C ASP A 556 19.38 13.18 -3.38
N MET A 557 18.76 12.84 -4.51
CA MET A 557 18.42 11.45 -4.83
C MET A 557 19.66 10.58 -5.06
N GLU A 558 20.71 11.08 -5.73
CA GLU A 558 21.99 10.36 -5.85
C GLU A 558 22.58 10.05 -4.47
N VAL A 559 22.63 11.07 -3.61
CA VAL A 559 23.14 10.90 -2.23
C VAL A 559 22.27 9.90 -1.47
N TYR A 560 20.96 9.95 -1.64
CA TYR A 560 20.03 8.99 -1.01
C TYR A 560 20.25 7.56 -1.51
N VAL A 561 20.48 7.35 -2.80
CA VAL A 561 20.87 6.05 -3.37
C VAL A 561 22.20 5.56 -2.78
N GLU A 562 23.24 6.39 -2.82
CA GLU A 562 24.58 6.04 -2.34
C GLU A 562 24.60 5.72 -0.83
N SER A 563 23.84 6.44 -0.03
CA SER A 563 23.78 6.24 1.41
C SER A 563 23.13 4.91 1.81
N GLN A 564 22.30 4.30 0.95
CA GLN A 564 21.62 3.04 1.23
C GLN A 564 22.51 1.82 0.97
N HIS A 565 23.71 1.87 1.52
CA HIS A 565 24.68 0.77 1.46
C HIS A 565 25.31 0.53 2.84
N HIS A 566 25.68 -0.70 3.11
CA HIS A 566 26.43 -1.11 4.27
C HIS A 566 27.42 -2.21 3.89
N ARG A 567 28.71 -2.01 4.20
CA ARG A 567 29.78 -2.95 3.85
C ARG A 567 29.79 -3.33 2.36
N GLY A 568 29.55 -2.34 1.49
CA GLY A 568 29.54 -2.54 0.04
C GLY A 568 28.35 -3.29 -0.52
N ARG A 569 27.26 -3.47 0.24
CA ARG A 569 26.02 -4.11 -0.18
C ARG A 569 24.83 -3.18 -0.01
N PRO A 570 23.78 -3.31 -0.81
CA PRO A 570 22.53 -2.59 -0.60
C PRO A 570 22.02 -2.81 0.83
N TYR A 571 21.60 -1.74 1.47
CA TYR A 571 21.13 -1.78 2.85
C TYR A 571 20.19 -0.61 3.12
N ILE A 572 19.15 -0.86 3.88
CA ILE A 572 18.30 0.17 4.47
C ILE A 572 18.17 -0.11 5.96
N GLY A 573 18.52 0.87 6.76
CA GLY A 573 18.44 0.86 8.22
C GLY A 573 17.64 2.02 8.76
N GLU A 574 17.86 2.32 10.02
CA GLU A 574 17.08 3.32 10.75
C GLU A 574 17.62 4.75 10.50
N TYR A 575 18.90 4.98 10.77
CA TYR A 575 19.58 6.26 10.56
C TYR A 575 21.09 6.08 10.45
N LEU A 576 21.75 7.05 9.85
CA LEU A 576 23.17 6.99 9.53
C LEU A 576 23.89 8.30 9.82
N ASP A 577 25.20 8.19 9.95
CA ASP A 577 26.11 9.32 10.14
C ASP A 577 26.20 10.15 8.85
N GLU A 578 26.03 11.44 8.96
CA GLU A 578 25.99 12.39 7.84
C GLU A 578 27.33 12.58 7.15
N THR A 579 28.47 12.27 7.82
CA THR A 579 29.81 12.52 7.31
C THR A 579 30.47 11.31 6.68
N ASN A 580 30.21 10.10 7.19
CA ASN A 580 30.87 8.87 6.76
C ASN A 580 29.91 7.78 6.28
N GLY A 581 28.59 7.97 6.39
CA GLY A 581 27.57 7.03 5.92
C GLY A 581 27.43 5.77 6.78
N ALA A 582 28.04 5.71 7.95
CA ALA A 582 27.91 4.57 8.85
C ALA A 582 26.48 4.51 9.44
N TRP A 583 25.84 3.35 9.31
CA TRP A 583 24.53 3.12 9.93
C TRP A 583 24.70 3.03 11.45
N LEU A 584 24.11 3.96 12.19
CA LEU A 584 24.37 4.17 13.62
C LEU A 584 23.72 3.10 14.52
N MET A 585 22.73 2.39 14.02
CA MET A 585 22.23 1.18 14.68
C MET A 585 22.91 -0.10 14.14
N GLY A 586 23.79 0.04 13.15
CA GLY A 586 24.71 -0.97 12.66
C GLY A 586 24.05 -2.29 12.27
N ASP A 587 24.71 -3.39 12.65
CA ASP A 587 24.29 -4.75 12.33
C ASP A 587 23.18 -5.29 13.24
N ARG A 588 22.54 -4.46 14.05
CA ARG A 588 21.42 -4.90 14.88
C ARG A 588 20.28 -5.40 14.01
N GLU A 589 19.84 -6.62 14.23
CA GLU A 589 18.76 -7.26 13.48
C GLU A 589 17.49 -6.40 13.41
N ARG A 590 17.20 -5.65 14.47
CA ARG A 590 16.05 -4.75 14.53
C ARG A 590 16.07 -3.66 13.44
N SER A 591 17.25 -3.19 13.03
CA SER A 591 17.38 -2.07 12.09
C SER A 591 17.55 -2.52 10.66
N ARG A 592 17.74 -3.82 10.41
CA ARG A 592 17.88 -4.34 9.05
C ARG A 592 16.55 -4.28 8.30
N TYR A 593 16.60 -3.82 7.07
CA TYR A 593 15.43 -3.68 6.18
C TYR A 593 14.35 -2.75 6.75
N TYR A 594 14.75 -1.71 7.47
CA TYR A 594 13.84 -0.80 8.15
C TYR A 594 12.82 -0.17 7.19
N ASN A 595 11.53 -0.35 7.46
CA ASN A 595 10.45 0.03 6.55
C ASN A 595 9.66 1.24 7.09
N HIS A 596 10.26 2.44 7.03
CA HIS A 596 9.63 3.68 7.47
C HIS A 596 9.94 4.86 6.56
N SER A 597 10.22 4.59 5.29
CA SER A 597 10.63 5.62 4.32
C SER A 597 10.12 5.29 2.93
N THR A 598 9.97 6.31 2.10
CA THR A 598 9.74 6.14 0.67
C THR A 598 11.05 6.25 -0.09
N PHE A 599 11.16 5.52 -1.18
CA PHE A 599 12.21 5.64 -2.18
C PHE A 599 11.63 5.43 -3.57
N ASN A 600 10.88 4.34 -3.75
CA ASN A 600 10.29 4.01 -5.05
C ASN A 600 9.24 5.03 -5.46
N ASP A 601 8.46 5.55 -4.51
CA ASP A 601 7.57 6.68 -4.77
C ASP A 601 8.31 7.91 -5.30
N LEU A 602 9.47 8.24 -4.73
CA LEU A 602 10.32 9.35 -5.19
C LEU A 602 10.94 9.08 -6.57
N MET A 603 11.29 7.83 -6.87
CA MET A 603 11.74 7.45 -8.21
C MET A 603 10.64 7.67 -9.25
N ILE A 604 9.42 7.26 -8.93
CA ILE A 604 8.27 7.35 -9.83
C ILE A 604 7.79 8.79 -9.98
N THR A 605 7.56 9.48 -8.84
CA THR A 605 6.95 10.83 -8.85
C THR A 605 7.96 11.96 -9.06
N GLY A 606 9.20 11.74 -8.69
CA GLY A 606 10.28 12.73 -8.80
C GLY A 606 11.16 12.46 -10.01
N ILE A 607 11.97 11.42 -10.01
CA ILE A 607 12.92 11.12 -11.08
C ILE A 607 12.20 10.91 -12.43
N CYS A 608 11.24 9.98 -12.48
CA CYS A 608 10.44 9.73 -13.69
C CYS A 608 9.31 10.76 -13.88
N GLY A 609 8.94 11.45 -12.81
CA GLY A 609 8.10 12.65 -12.85
C GLY A 609 6.60 12.41 -13.00
N LEU A 610 6.08 11.22 -12.74
CA LEU A 610 4.64 10.96 -12.77
C LEU A 610 3.94 11.67 -11.60
N ARG A 611 3.08 12.64 -11.91
CA ARG A 611 2.35 13.45 -10.92
C ARG A 611 0.87 13.04 -10.90
N PRO A 612 0.45 12.13 -10.00
CA PRO A 612 -0.92 11.60 -10.00
C PRO A 612 -2.00 12.65 -9.84
N GLN A 613 -3.10 12.50 -10.61
CA GLN A 613 -4.24 13.42 -10.63
C GLN A 613 -5.52 12.66 -10.26
N ALA A 614 -6.41 13.32 -9.50
CA ALA A 614 -7.68 12.72 -9.08
C ALA A 614 -8.65 12.47 -10.26
N ASP A 615 -8.55 13.25 -11.32
CA ASP A 615 -9.38 13.11 -12.54
C ASP A 615 -8.83 12.08 -13.54
N GLY A 616 -7.73 11.41 -13.19
CA GLY A 616 -7.07 10.42 -14.05
C GLY A 616 -6.21 11.01 -15.15
N SER A 617 -6.18 12.34 -15.35
CA SER A 617 -5.24 12.96 -16.29
C SER A 617 -3.80 12.63 -15.91
N ILE A 618 -2.92 12.56 -16.93
CA ILE A 618 -1.53 12.15 -16.74
C ILE A 618 -0.66 13.40 -16.89
N ILE A 619 0.10 13.70 -15.84
CA ILE A 619 1.14 14.75 -15.86
C ILE A 619 2.48 14.06 -15.60
N VAL A 620 3.44 14.29 -16.48
CA VAL A 620 4.81 13.79 -16.35
C VAL A 620 5.77 14.98 -16.42
N ASN A 621 6.64 15.11 -15.43
CA ASN A 621 7.70 16.12 -15.40
C ASN A 621 8.94 15.54 -14.72
N PRO A 622 9.81 14.81 -15.46
CA PRO A 622 10.99 14.18 -14.90
C PRO A 622 11.97 15.19 -14.30
N LEU A 623 12.40 14.92 -13.07
CA LEU A 623 13.41 15.73 -12.39
C LEU A 623 14.82 15.17 -12.62
N VAL A 624 15.14 14.85 -13.86
CA VAL A 624 16.47 14.48 -14.32
C VAL A 624 17.09 15.70 -15.01
N PRO A 625 18.26 16.20 -14.57
CA PRO A 625 18.91 17.32 -15.22
C PRO A 625 19.30 17.01 -16.68
N GLU A 626 19.22 17.99 -17.53
CA GLU A 626 19.66 17.85 -18.93
C GLU A 626 21.11 17.35 -19.01
N GLY A 627 21.35 16.34 -19.84
CA GLY A 627 22.67 15.74 -20.04
C GLY A 627 23.11 14.77 -18.94
N LYS A 628 22.33 14.56 -17.87
CA LYS A 628 22.68 13.59 -16.82
C LYS A 628 22.45 12.15 -17.26
N TRP A 629 21.29 11.88 -17.85
CA TRP A 629 20.94 10.59 -18.46
C TRP A 629 20.54 10.80 -19.91
N ASP A 630 21.00 9.93 -20.79
CA ASP A 630 20.57 9.94 -22.19
C ASP A 630 19.30 9.10 -22.43
N TRP A 631 18.93 8.27 -21.46
CA TRP A 631 17.73 7.46 -21.52
C TRP A 631 17.28 6.99 -20.12
N PHE A 632 15.99 6.76 -19.95
CA PHE A 632 15.39 5.99 -18.88
C PHE A 632 14.00 5.49 -19.29
N CYS A 633 13.51 4.46 -18.61
CA CYS A 633 12.18 3.94 -18.81
C CYS A 633 11.56 3.54 -17.46
N LEU A 634 10.35 3.99 -17.22
CA LEU A 634 9.46 3.48 -16.19
C LEU A 634 8.29 2.79 -16.88
N ASP A 635 8.12 1.50 -16.66
CA ASP A 635 7.20 0.68 -17.41
C ASP A 635 6.26 -0.10 -16.49
N ASN A 636 5.11 -0.50 -17.01
CA ASN A 636 4.13 -1.31 -16.30
C ASN A 636 3.54 -0.66 -15.04
N VAL A 637 3.29 0.65 -15.09
CA VAL A 637 2.67 1.40 -13.99
C VAL A 637 1.15 1.29 -14.08
N SER A 638 0.50 0.75 -13.04
CA SER A 638 -0.96 0.75 -12.94
C SER A 638 -1.46 2.13 -12.53
N TYR A 639 -2.34 2.74 -13.34
CA TYR A 639 -2.83 4.10 -13.10
C TYR A 639 -4.26 4.25 -13.66
N HIS A 640 -5.24 4.48 -12.79
CA HIS A 640 -6.67 4.62 -13.15
C HIS A 640 -7.18 3.52 -14.10
N GLY A 641 -6.76 2.27 -13.87
CA GLY A 641 -7.16 1.13 -14.72
C GLY A 641 -6.39 1.01 -16.04
N HIS A 642 -5.43 1.87 -16.29
CA HIS A 642 -4.54 1.83 -17.45
C HIS A 642 -3.14 1.37 -17.08
N ASN A 643 -2.38 0.95 -18.08
CA ASN A 643 -0.97 0.61 -17.96
C ASN A 643 -0.12 1.71 -18.59
N LEU A 644 0.64 2.45 -17.76
CA LEU A 644 1.47 3.55 -18.23
C LEU A 644 2.92 3.10 -18.46
N THR A 645 3.55 3.70 -19.48
CA THR A 645 4.97 3.62 -19.74
C THR A 645 5.51 5.02 -20.02
N ILE A 646 6.52 5.44 -19.26
CA ILE A 646 7.22 6.73 -19.42
C ILE A 646 8.62 6.42 -19.92
N ILE A 647 8.96 6.94 -21.09
CA ILE A 647 10.24 6.71 -21.76
C ILE A 647 10.90 8.06 -21.98
N TYR A 648 12.17 8.19 -21.61
CA TYR A 648 13.05 9.21 -22.17
C TYR A 648 14.15 8.53 -22.98
N ASP A 649 14.29 8.91 -24.23
CA ASP A 649 15.33 8.42 -25.14
C ASP A 649 15.81 9.58 -26.00
N LYS A 650 16.94 10.15 -25.63
CA LYS A 650 17.48 11.36 -26.26
C LYS A 650 17.63 11.24 -27.77
N THR A 651 17.98 10.07 -28.26
CA THR A 651 18.18 9.81 -29.69
C THR A 651 17.02 9.05 -30.34
N GLY A 652 16.20 8.37 -29.53
CA GLY A 652 15.17 7.44 -29.98
C GLY A 652 15.68 6.06 -30.41
N ASN A 653 16.98 5.80 -30.26
CA ASN A 653 17.61 4.54 -30.71
C ASN A 653 17.68 3.46 -29.61
N HIS A 654 17.63 3.86 -28.36
CA HIS A 654 17.80 2.93 -27.23
C HIS A 654 16.56 2.05 -27.05
N TYR A 655 15.39 2.64 -26.83
CA TYR A 655 14.13 1.90 -26.66
C TYR A 655 13.33 1.76 -27.96
N ARG A 656 13.59 2.57 -28.98
CA ARG A 656 12.96 2.56 -30.31
C ARG A 656 11.45 2.87 -30.28
N HIS A 657 11.00 3.69 -29.34
CA HIS A 657 9.62 4.19 -29.23
C HIS A 657 9.47 5.66 -29.65
N GLY A 658 10.54 6.30 -30.07
CA GLY A 658 10.59 7.71 -30.46
C GLY A 658 11.67 8.47 -29.70
N LYS A 659 12.01 9.65 -30.21
CA LYS A 659 13.01 10.55 -29.64
C LYS A 659 12.38 11.40 -28.53
N GLY A 660 13.15 11.66 -27.46
CA GLY A 660 12.75 12.55 -26.38
C GLY A 660 11.91 11.86 -25.31
N LEU A 661 11.01 12.63 -24.69
CA LEU A 661 10.10 12.11 -23.66
C LEU A 661 8.82 11.59 -24.32
N VAL A 662 8.50 10.32 -24.11
CA VAL A 662 7.37 9.61 -24.71
C VAL A 662 6.51 8.99 -23.62
N LEU A 663 5.19 9.15 -23.76
CA LEU A 663 4.19 8.52 -22.90
C LEU A 663 3.42 7.48 -23.69
N LEU A 664 3.39 6.24 -23.19
CA LEU A 664 2.50 5.20 -23.69
C LEU A 664 1.38 4.94 -22.66
N VAL A 665 0.18 4.71 -23.17
CA VAL A 665 -0.97 4.22 -22.41
C VAL A 665 -1.43 2.94 -23.05
N ASP A 666 -1.50 1.86 -22.29
CA ASP A 666 -1.85 0.51 -22.78
C ASP A 666 -1.03 0.11 -24.02
N GLY A 667 0.27 0.41 -23.97
CA GLY A 667 1.23 0.13 -25.05
C GLY A 667 1.15 1.07 -26.27
N LYS A 668 0.23 2.02 -26.29
CA LYS A 668 0.06 2.96 -27.40
C LYS A 668 0.64 4.33 -27.05
N LYS A 669 1.41 4.90 -27.97
CA LYS A 669 1.93 6.27 -27.81
C LYS A 669 0.82 7.31 -27.86
N VAL A 670 0.67 8.08 -26.78
CA VAL A 670 -0.38 9.11 -26.65
C VAL A 670 0.17 10.53 -26.60
N ALA A 671 1.42 10.69 -26.17
CA ALA A 671 2.07 12.01 -26.12
C ALA A 671 3.59 11.87 -26.27
N GLN A 672 4.22 12.95 -26.76
CA GLN A 672 5.67 13.03 -26.97
C GLN A 672 6.14 14.47 -26.96
N ARG A 673 7.37 14.69 -26.50
CA ARG A 673 8.12 15.93 -26.66
C ARG A 673 9.61 15.64 -26.88
N ASP A 674 10.33 16.53 -27.57
CA ASP A 674 11.72 16.28 -27.99
C ASP A 674 12.74 16.29 -26.85
N THR A 675 12.44 16.97 -25.75
CA THR A 675 13.35 17.15 -24.61
C THR A 675 12.65 16.79 -23.29
N LEU A 676 13.41 16.65 -22.21
CA LEU A 676 12.88 16.58 -20.84
C LEU A 676 12.04 17.84 -20.53
N GLY A 677 11.04 17.67 -19.69
CA GLY A 677 10.13 18.72 -19.24
C GLY A 677 8.70 18.22 -19.12
N LYS A 678 7.77 19.12 -18.87
CA LYS A 678 6.37 18.78 -18.58
C LYS A 678 5.66 18.25 -19.83
N LEU A 679 4.98 17.10 -19.69
CA LEU A 679 4.14 16.46 -20.68
C LEU A 679 2.79 16.13 -20.03
N GLU A 680 1.70 16.43 -20.71
CA GLU A 680 0.34 16.22 -20.20
C GLU A 680 -0.49 15.43 -21.22
N TYR A 681 -1.39 14.58 -20.69
CA TYR A 681 -2.37 13.84 -21.48
C TYR A 681 -3.68 13.71 -20.70
N LYS A 682 -4.80 13.86 -21.39
CA LYS A 682 -6.16 13.61 -20.88
C LYS A 682 -6.85 12.58 -21.77
N PHE A 683 -7.53 11.63 -21.13
CA PHE A 683 -8.30 10.60 -21.82
C PHE A 683 -9.49 11.17 -22.58
#